data_50dbb43e78aa356c4060b33fb53cf430
#
_entry.id   50dbb43e78aa356c4060b33fb53cf430
#
_cell.length_a   1.000
_cell.length_b   1.000
_cell.length_c   1.000
_cell.angle_alpha   90.00
_cell.angle_beta   90.00
_cell.angle_gamma   90.00
#
_symmetry.space_group_name_H-M   'P 1'
#
loop_
_entity.id
_entity.type
_entity.pdbx_description
1 polymer ?
#
loop_
_entity_poly.entity_id
_entity_poly.type
_entity_poly.pdbx_seq_one_letter_code
_entity_poly.pdbx_strand_id
1 'polypeptide(L)'
;MRIFSLFWLEFRRLLRSPITWLIMGLTILSPIMGLFLYQPVEATTLGTYLANPSLAAGIFSSLLFAFLTVWEWDRVKRGQMEALLYSVVSPLTASCIRLLSLIGTAGLTWSITVAVWMPFTMMASGSIFDGLTYFLCYFLFMGMAMPISILLSSAAYQFTRRMDLSIVILAALAGLSLTIWKDNWQLCWLNPCVWAISDDFTNFRIFRSVAYMRFTWIIGATAIWLLSYLCIRQYGKGPVGSMQYSSRHFWRPMITVCLFAFCGFLYKSQPFLDHSNPDLSATALYEIPYLDGVFCGKQVTDVHPNLSRGTVSGTASFQIENMTGTAQEVAFAINPGYEINSVQANGQSVPFEIDDYQESNMALLNITIPDLESIDLCFDYQGFPQDWNLMETMQGKPEISSKYLCLENQTLAPMIMNVGTADGMFSSITDITLPDTMTVIPFGIAEAKKEIEHDNGTITWRIEDTGTGGILYAGDYVRQDINAAGTSIQFYYGRKHHPIMKEANAVEAIQTVMEYCSSHYGIPSFSSLDSLKLIQGRVAGGGYAVSGASLVDEQDFTTQNLHNSEKGGIPGEVMIHEMVHQWWGLGTMFDVSQPDSAWSAEGLTVYTTYRIIKELYGEAYAKEHYIDQWQTAVDDYYNVVVKHFCNTYG
;
A
#
# COMPACT_ATOMS: atom_id res chain seq x y z
N MET A 1 44.97 -10.19 -8.46
CA MET A 1 45.45 -8.95 -9.10
C MET A 1 44.92 -8.75 -10.54
N ARG A 2 45.07 -9.73 -11.48
CA ARG A 2 44.65 -9.54 -12.89
C ARG A 2 43.18 -9.19 -13.12
N ILE A 3 42.23 -9.79 -12.38
CA ILE A 3 40.78 -9.54 -12.58
C ILE A 3 40.37 -8.11 -12.16
N PHE A 4 40.85 -7.66 -11.02
CA PHE A 4 40.60 -6.29 -10.56
C PHE A 4 41.18 -5.23 -11.50
N SER A 5 42.37 -5.45 -12.02
CA SER A 5 43.00 -4.55 -12.99
C SER A 5 42.19 -4.47 -14.29
N LEU A 6 41.65 -5.61 -14.77
CA LEU A 6 40.81 -5.66 -15.97
C LEU A 6 39.46 -4.97 -15.73
N PHE A 7 38.86 -5.17 -14.56
CA PHE A 7 37.64 -4.42 -14.16
C PHE A 7 37.89 -2.91 -14.17
N TRP A 8 38.98 -2.47 -13.54
CA TRP A 8 39.30 -1.04 -13.46
C TRP A 8 39.60 -0.43 -14.83
N LEU A 9 40.25 -1.17 -15.72
CA LEU A 9 40.48 -0.73 -17.10
C LEU A 9 39.16 -0.58 -17.87
N GLU A 10 38.28 -1.56 -17.78
CA GLU A 10 36.95 -1.50 -18.45
C GLU A 10 36.07 -0.40 -17.89
N PHE A 11 36.03 -0.22 -16.57
CA PHE A 11 35.32 0.86 -15.91
C PHE A 11 35.83 2.24 -16.32
N ARG A 12 37.16 2.45 -16.32
CA ARG A 12 37.76 3.71 -16.82
C ARG A 12 37.49 3.94 -18.28
N ARG A 13 37.45 2.89 -19.08
CA ARG A 13 37.12 2.99 -20.51
C ARG A 13 35.66 3.48 -20.69
N LEU A 14 34.72 2.90 -19.94
CA LEU A 14 33.31 3.35 -19.95
C LEU A 14 33.21 4.83 -19.60
N LEU A 15 33.86 5.25 -18.53
CA LEU A 15 33.86 6.66 -18.09
C LEU A 15 34.56 7.62 -19.07
N ARG A 16 35.32 7.12 -20.05
CA ARG A 16 35.90 7.94 -21.13
C ARG A 16 35.02 8.01 -22.37
N SER A 17 33.94 7.24 -22.42
CA SER A 17 33.05 7.20 -23.56
C SER A 17 32.06 8.38 -23.54
N PRO A 18 31.94 9.19 -24.61
CA PRO A 18 30.95 10.28 -24.67
C PRO A 18 29.51 9.79 -24.52
N ILE A 19 29.20 8.62 -25.07
CA ILE A 19 27.86 8.00 -24.97
C ILE A 19 27.51 7.67 -23.52
N THR A 20 28.49 7.20 -22.73
CA THR A 20 28.29 6.93 -21.31
C THR A 20 27.94 8.22 -20.55
N TRP A 21 28.66 9.32 -20.82
CA TRP A 21 28.37 10.61 -20.20
C TRP A 21 27.00 11.16 -20.61
N LEU A 22 26.61 11.00 -21.88
CA LEU A 22 25.27 11.37 -22.32
C LEU A 22 24.20 10.61 -21.55
N ILE A 23 24.34 9.29 -21.41
CA ILE A 23 23.40 8.43 -20.67
C ILE A 23 23.38 8.77 -19.20
N MET A 24 24.53 9.00 -18.57
CA MET A 24 24.61 9.45 -17.18
C MET A 24 23.88 10.79 -16.99
N GLY A 25 24.12 11.76 -17.87
CA GLY A 25 23.46 13.07 -17.81
C GLY A 25 21.94 12.98 -17.95
N LEU A 26 21.46 12.21 -18.93
CA LEU A 26 20.02 11.98 -19.11
C LEU A 26 19.40 11.24 -17.90
N THR A 27 20.14 10.30 -17.32
CA THR A 27 19.71 9.58 -16.12
C THR A 27 19.61 10.51 -14.90
N ILE A 28 20.59 11.43 -14.71
CA ILE A 28 20.57 12.40 -13.60
C ILE A 28 19.38 13.37 -13.74
N LEU A 29 18.98 13.68 -14.97
CA LEU A 29 17.84 14.57 -15.26
C LEU A 29 16.49 13.83 -15.23
N SER A 30 16.47 12.52 -15.28
CA SER A 30 15.24 11.74 -15.41
C SER A 30 14.20 11.92 -14.29
N PRO A 31 14.54 12.25 -13.02
CA PRO A 31 13.53 12.55 -12.01
C PRO A 31 12.59 13.71 -12.38
N ILE A 32 13.01 14.63 -13.24
CA ILE A 32 12.14 15.73 -13.75
C ILE A 32 10.85 15.18 -14.36
N MET A 33 10.93 14.02 -15.02
CA MET A 33 9.75 13.42 -15.67
C MET A 33 8.67 13.04 -14.66
N GLY A 34 9.07 12.72 -13.42
CA GLY A 34 8.13 12.41 -12.32
C GLY A 34 7.43 13.64 -11.73
N LEU A 35 7.97 14.84 -11.97
CA LEU A 35 7.32 16.08 -11.54
C LEU A 35 6.18 16.52 -12.46
N PHE A 36 6.20 16.13 -13.75
CA PHE A 36 5.30 16.68 -14.76
C PHE A 36 4.58 15.65 -15.62
N LEU A 37 5.18 14.50 -15.92
CA LEU A 37 4.67 13.56 -16.92
C LEU A 37 4.22 12.21 -16.37
N TYR A 38 4.80 11.76 -15.28
CA TYR A 38 4.54 10.43 -14.73
C TYR A 38 4.33 10.50 -13.22
N GLN A 39 3.08 10.60 -12.80
CA GLN A 39 2.67 10.81 -11.43
C GLN A 39 1.66 9.73 -10.99
N PRO A 40 2.08 8.45 -10.88
CA PRO A 40 1.17 7.38 -10.48
C PRO A 40 0.89 7.35 -8.98
N VAL A 41 1.70 8.03 -8.16
CA VAL A 41 1.58 8.06 -6.71
C VAL A 41 0.70 9.24 -6.31
N GLU A 42 -0.15 9.01 -5.31
CA GLU A 42 -1.00 10.05 -4.72
C GLU A 42 -0.26 11.35 -4.41
N ALA A 43 -1.03 12.44 -4.40
CA ALA A 43 -0.51 13.79 -4.24
C ALA A 43 -0.16 14.16 -2.78
N THR A 44 0.38 13.21 -2.01
CA THR A 44 1.09 13.53 -0.77
C THR A 44 2.35 14.33 -1.10
N THR A 45 2.95 14.99 -0.12
CA THR A 45 4.17 15.78 -0.33
C THR A 45 5.32 14.89 -0.79
N LEU A 46 5.53 13.74 -0.14
CA LEU A 46 6.54 12.76 -0.54
C LEU A 46 6.16 12.03 -1.84
N GLY A 47 4.87 11.82 -2.09
CA GLY A 47 4.38 11.30 -3.36
C GLY A 47 4.83 12.16 -4.53
N THR A 48 4.54 13.45 -4.44
CA THR A 48 4.82 14.43 -5.49
C THR A 48 6.32 14.70 -5.69
N TYR A 49 7.06 14.98 -4.60
CA TYR A 49 8.44 15.48 -4.71
C TYR A 49 9.52 14.41 -4.53
N LEU A 50 9.15 13.17 -4.19
CA LEU A 50 10.09 12.08 -3.97
C LEU A 50 9.71 10.81 -4.73
N ALA A 51 8.52 10.26 -4.51
CA ALA A 51 8.15 8.96 -5.06
C ALA A 51 8.01 9.01 -6.58
N ASN A 52 7.19 9.91 -7.11
CA ASN A 52 7.03 10.09 -8.55
C ASN A 52 8.36 10.38 -9.27
N PRO A 53 9.22 11.33 -8.80
CA PRO A 53 10.55 11.54 -9.37
C PRO A 53 11.44 10.29 -9.35
N SER A 54 11.47 9.54 -8.25
CA SER A 54 12.33 8.36 -8.14
C SER A 54 11.82 7.16 -8.95
N LEU A 55 10.49 7.00 -9.12
CA LEU A 55 9.88 6.01 -10.01
C LEU A 55 10.17 6.32 -11.48
N ALA A 56 9.94 7.55 -11.90
CA ALA A 56 10.28 8.00 -13.26
C ALA A 56 11.78 7.78 -13.55
N ALA A 57 12.64 8.16 -12.60
CA ALA A 57 14.06 7.90 -12.70
C ALA A 57 14.38 6.40 -12.85
N GLY A 58 13.68 5.54 -12.13
CA GLY A 58 13.80 4.08 -12.23
C GLY A 58 13.50 3.56 -13.63
N ILE A 59 12.39 4.00 -14.23
CA ILE A 59 11.99 3.61 -15.59
C ILE A 59 13.00 4.11 -16.62
N PHE A 60 13.25 5.41 -16.65
CA PHE A 60 14.13 6.01 -17.66
C PHE A 60 15.57 5.53 -17.55
N SER A 61 16.12 5.45 -16.33
CA SER A 61 17.47 4.94 -16.13
C SER A 61 17.62 3.48 -16.57
N SER A 62 16.61 2.65 -16.30
CA SER A 62 16.61 1.24 -16.72
C SER A 62 16.66 1.11 -18.25
N LEU A 63 15.86 1.89 -18.96
CA LEU A 63 15.85 1.90 -20.42
C LEU A 63 17.16 2.45 -21.01
N LEU A 64 17.71 3.50 -20.43
CA LEU A 64 18.98 4.10 -20.87
C LEU A 64 20.16 3.16 -20.64
N PHE A 65 20.23 2.50 -19.48
CA PHE A 65 21.28 1.53 -19.19
C PHE A 65 21.09 0.21 -19.94
N ALA A 66 19.84 -0.18 -20.27
CA ALA A 66 19.58 -1.27 -21.22
C ALA A 66 20.20 -0.97 -22.59
N PHE A 67 19.94 0.21 -23.12
CA PHE A 67 20.52 0.66 -24.40
C PHE A 67 22.06 0.68 -24.34
N LEU A 68 22.64 1.29 -23.29
CA LEU A 68 24.10 1.32 -23.10
C LEU A 68 24.71 -0.09 -23.06
N THR A 69 24.05 -1.02 -22.38
CA THR A 69 24.48 -2.41 -22.29
C THR A 69 24.53 -3.06 -23.67
N VAL A 70 23.42 -2.99 -24.42
CA VAL A 70 23.35 -3.57 -25.77
C VAL A 70 24.39 -2.92 -26.69
N TRP A 71 24.55 -1.59 -26.63
CA TRP A 71 25.53 -0.85 -27.38
C TRP A 71 26.96 -1.32 -27.11
N GLU A 72 27.32 -1.48 -25.84
CA GLU A 72 28.68 -1.90 -25.45
C GLU A 72 28.98 -3.36 -25.85
N TRP A 73 27.99 -4.26 -25.80
CA TRP A 73 28.14 -5.62 -26.30
C TRP A 73 28.31 -5.66 -27.82
N ASP A 74 27.51 -4.90 -28.55
CA ASP A 74 27.52 -4.85 -30.01
C ASP A 74 28.81 -4.18 -30.55
N ARG A 75 29.33 -3.20 -29.83
CA ARG A 75 30.60 -2.54 -30.18
C ARG A 75 31.77 -3.52 -30.23
N VAL A 76 31.89 -4.44 -29.27
CA VAL A 76 32.95 -5.42 -29.23
C VAL A 76 32.84 -6.41 -30.39
N LYS A 77 31.61 -6.79 -30.73
CA LYS A 77 31.34 -7.66 -31.88
C LYS A 77 31.70 -6.97 -33.21
N ARG A 78 31.21 -5.73 -33.43
CA ARG A 78 31.50 -4.94 -34.63
C ARG A 78 32.99 -4.67 -34.77
N GLY A 79 33.70 -4.45 -33.67
CA GLY A 79 35.16 -4.26 -33.68
C GLY A 79 35.97 -5.53 -33.87
N GLN A 80 35.32 -6.69 -34.04
CA GLN A 80 35.98 -8.03 -34.15
C GLN A 80 36.95 -8.34 -33.02
N MET A 81 36.80 -7.72 -31.85
CA MET A 81 37.68 -7.83 -30.70
C MET A 81 37.43 -9.11 -29.85
N GLU A 82 36.38 -9.87 -30.15
CA GLU A 82 36.00 -11.05 -29.35
C GLU A 82 37.07 -12.12 -29.36
N ALA A 83 37.65 -12.43 -30.53
CA ALA A 83 38.66 -13.45 -30.64
C ALA A 83 39.92 -13.09 -29.83
N LEU A 84 40.34 -11.82 -29.90
CA LEU A 84 41.49 -11.33 -29.14
C LEU A 84 41.19 -11.34 -27.62
N LEU A 85 40.00 -10.91 -27.21
CA LEU A 85 39.62 -10.89 -25.80
C LEU A 85 39.57 -12.31 -25.22
N TYR A 86 38.99 -13.25 -25.95
CA TYR A 86 38.85 -14.63 -25.50
C TYR A 86 40.14 -15.46 -25.57
N SER A 87 41.14 -14.97 -26.26
CA SER A 87 42.50 -15.57 -26.19
C SER A 87 43.23 -15.25 -24.88
N VAL A 88 42.85 -14.13 -24.23
CA VAL A 88 43.51 -13.67 -22.99
C VAL A 88 42.69 -14.01 -21.75
N VAL A 89 41.35 -13.96 -21.83
CA VAL A 89 40.43 -14.14 -20.69
C VAL A 89 39.29 -15.07 -21.10
N SER A 90 38.84 -15.92 -20.17
CA SER A 90 37.69 -16.77 -20.47
C SER A 90 36.45 -15.92 -20.82
N PRO A 91 35.59 -16.38 -21.73
CA PRO A 91 34.38 -15.66 -22.09
C PRO A 91 33.52 -15.27 -20.87
N LEU A 92 33.38 -16.13 -19.85
CA LEU A 92 32.65 -15.85 -18.60
C LEU A 92 33.30 -14.69 -17.83
N THR A 93 34.60 -14.75 -17.63
CA THR A 93 35.32 -13.70 -16.91
C THR A 93 35.21 -12.36 -17.63
N ALA A 94 35.34 -12.33 -18.96
CA ALA A 94 35.21 -11.14 -19.77
C ALA A 94 33.79 -10.51 -19.64
N SER A 95 32.77 -11.35 -19.67
CA SER A 95 31.38 -10.93 -19.52
C SER A 95 31.08 -10.42 -18.11
N CYS A 96 31.53 -11.13 -17.07
CA CYS A 96 31.42 -10.68 -15.68
C CYS A 96 32.09 -9.32 -15.45
N ILE A 97 33.32 -9.14 -15.96
CA ILE A 97 34.04 -7.86 -15.82
C ILE A 97 33.26 -6.73 -16.47
N ARG A 98 32.73 -6.93 -17.68
CA ARG A 98 31.94 -5.92 -18.39
C ARG A 98 30.60 -5.62 -17.68
N LEU A 99 29.89 -6.66 -17.23
CA LEU A 99 28.67 -6.54 -16.46
C LEU A 99 28.91 -5.72 -15.18
N LEU A 100 29.92 -6.10 -14.39
CA LEU A 100 30.28 -5.39 -13.16
C LEU A 100 30.70 -3.94 -13.42
N SER A 101 31.40 -3.67 -14.54
CA SER A 101 31.76 -2.30 -14.91
C SER A 101 30.54 -1.44 -15.26
N LEU A 102 29.55 -2.01 -15.94
CA LEU A 102 28.27 -1.34 -16.23
C LEU A 102 27.44 -1.11 -14.94
N ILE A 103 27.36 -2.11 -14.08
CA ILE A 103 26.70 -1.98 -12.77
C ILE A 103 27.41 -0.93 -11.91
N GLY A 104 28.75 -0.91 -11.91
CA GLY A 104 29.53 0.12 -11.23
C GLY A 104 29.27 1.53 -11.77
N THR A 105 29.15 1.67 -13.10
CA THR A 105 28.78 2.95 -13.75
C THR A 105 27.34 3.36 -13.38
N ALA A 106 26.41 2.40 -13.35
CA ALA A 106 25.03 2.63 -12.90
C ALA A 106 24.98 3.08 -11.44
N GLY A 107 25.75 2.39 -10.56
CA GLY A 107 25.87 2.76 -9.14
C GLY A 107 26.45 4.15 -8.92
N LEU A 108 27.48 4.52 -9.69
CA LEU A 108 28.03 5.89 -9.68
C LEU A 108 26.96 6.92 -10.11
N THR A 109 26.24 6.64 -11.20
CA THR A 109 25.19 7.53 -11.70
C THR A 109 24.07 7.68 -10.70
N TRP A 110 23.63 6.57 -10.10
CA TRP A 110 22.63 6.58 -9.02
C TRP A 110 23.09 7.47 -7.85
N SER A 111 24.33 7.29 -7.38
CA SER A 111 24.87 8.08 -6.27
C SER A 111 24.88 9.58 -6.57
N ILE A 112 25.26 9.95 -7.80
CA ILE A 112 25.24 11.36 -8.24
C ILE A 112 23.79 11.86 -8.30
N THR A 113 22.86 11.08 -8.85
CA THR A 113 21.43 11.46 -8.93
C THR A 113 20.86 11.71 -7.54
N VAL A 114 21.08 10.80 -6.59
CA VAL A 114 20.67 10.96 -5.19
C VAL A 114 21.25 12.26 -4.60
N ALA A 115 22.54 12.52 -4.77
CA ALA A 115 23.18 13.72 -4.23
C ALA A 115 22.65 15.02 -4.87
N VAL A 116 22.38 15.03 -6.18
CA VAL A 116 21.89 16.21 -6.90
C VAL A 116 20.44 16.54 -6.55
N TRP A 117 19.58 15.53 -6.36
CA TRP A 117 18.15 15.73 -6.10
C TRP A 117 17.81 15.94 -4.61
N MET A 118 18.69 15.56 -3.69
CA MET A 118 18.45 15.69 -2.26
C MET A 118 18.12 17.13 -1.82
N PRO A 119 18.88 18.18 -2.21
CA PRO A 119 18.56 19.55 -1.81
C PRO A 119 17.19 20.02 -2.30
N PHE A 120 16.83 19.68 -3.54
CA PHE A 120 15.51 20.02 -4.09
C PHE A 120 14.40 19.35 -3.27
N THR A 121 14.50 18.02 -3.03
CA THR A 121 13.48 17.30 -2.28
C THR A 121 13.37 17.81 -0.84
N MET A 122 14.50 18.11 -0.17
CA MET A 122 14.51 18.72 1.16
C MET A 122 13.77 20.07 1.19
N MET A 123 14.03 20.92 0.20
CA MET A 123 13.38 22.23 0.13
C MET A 123 11.88 22.11 -0.17
N ALA A 124 11.50 21.22 -1.07
CA ALA A 124 10.11 21.04 -1.48
C ALA A 124 9.25 20.34 -0.41
N SER A 125 9.85 19.41 0.35
CA SER A 125 9.13 18.66 1.39
C SER A 125 9.14 19.34 2.77
N GLY A 126 10.03 20.28 3.02
CA GLY A 126 10.09 21.03 4.29
C GLY A 126 10.17 20.11 5.52
N SER A 127 9.23 20.27 6.46
CA SER A 127 9.16 19.48 7.69
C SER A 127 8.86 17.99 7.47
N ILE A 128 8.32 17.64 6.31
CA ILE A 128 7.95 16.25 5.94
C ILE A 128 9.20 15.44 5.54
N PHE A 129 10.30 16.09 5.14
CA PHE A 129 11.48 15.39 4.66
C PHE A 129 12.00 14.34 5.64
N ASP A 130 12.17 13.10 5.16
CA ASP A 130 12.80 12.00 5.88
C ASP A 130 13.93 11.40 5.04
N GLY A 131 15.16 11.46 5.56
CA GLY A 131 16.36 11.03 4.84
C GLY A 131 16.39 9.53 4.56
N LEU A 132 15.79 8.70 5.44
CA LEU A 132 15.71 7.24 5.22
C LEU A 132 14.72 6.93 4.11
N THR A 133 13.52 7.52 4.16
CA THR A 133 12.51 7.40 3.10
C THR A 133 13.04 7.87 1.76
N TYR A 134 13.76 9.01 1.74
CA TYR A 134 14.45 9.52 0.56
C TYR A 134 15.42 8.50 -0.05
N PHE A 135 16.32 7.96 0.79
CA PHE A 135 17.29 6.96 0.35
C PHE A 135 16.62 5.70 -0.16
N LEU A 136 15.61 5.18 0.56
CA LEU A 136 14.89 3.95 0.18
C LEU A 136 14.12 4.11 -1.13
N CYS A 137 13.45 5.23 -1.38
CA CYS A 137 12.79 5.50 -2.65
C CYS A 137 13.79 5.43 -3.81
N TYR A 138 14.87 6.20 -3.77
CA TYR A 138 15.88 6.16 -4.83
C TYR A 138 16.59 4.81 -4.95
N PHE A 139 16.85 4.13 -3.84
CA PHE A 139 17.50 2.82 -3.86
C PHE A 139 16.61 1.74 -4.46
N LEU A 140 15.38 1.61 -3.98
CA LEU A 140 14.46 0.57 -4.40
C LEU A 140 13.86 0.83 -5.79
N PHE A 141 13.49 2.07 -6.08
CA PHE A 141 12.81 2.37 -7.35
C PHE A 141 13.81 2.52 -8.50
N MET A 142 14.93 3.18 -8.28
CA MET A 142 15.94 3.43 -9.31
C MET A 142 17.18 2.51 -9.17
N GLY A 143 17.79 2.47 -8.00
CA GLY A 143 19.08 1.81 -7.77
C GLY A 143 19.06 0.31 -8.07
N MET A 144 18.00 -0.39 -7.69
CA MET A 144 17.84 -1.83 -7.96
C MET A 144 17.28 -2.13 -9.37
N ALA A 145 16.59 -1.18 -10.01
CA ALA A 145 16.04 -1.37 -11.36
C ALA A 145 17.12 -1.43 -12.44
N MET A 146 18.14 -0.59 -12.34
CA MET A 146 19.24 -0.55 -13.32
C MET A 146 20.03 -1.86 -13.43
N PRO A 147 20.47 -2.52 -12.34
CA PRO A 147 21.12 -3.83 -12.43
C PRO A 147 20.25 -4.91 -13.09
N ILE A 148 18.95 -4.94 -12.78
CA ILE A 148 17.99 -5.86 -13.42
C ILE A 148 17.99 -5.63 -14.93
N SER A 149 17.86 -4.38 -15.36
CA SER A 149 17.86 -4.01 -16.75
C SER A 149 19.16 -4.35 -17.48
N ILE A 150 20.32 -4.13 -16.84
CA ILE A 150 21.64 -4.47 -17.37
C ILE A 150 21.78 -6.00 -17.55
N LEU A 151 21.34 -6.80 -16.57
CA LEU A 151 21.35 -8.26 -16.65
C LEU A 151 20.49 -8.78 -17.80
N LEU A 152 19.24 -8.31 -17.89
CA LEU A 152 18.29 -8.70 -18.94
C LEU A 152 18.79 -8.30 -20.33
N SER A 153 19.34 -7.09 -20.45
CA SER A 153 19.90 -6.58 -21.71
C SER A 153 21.11 -7.36 -22.18
N SER A 154 21.99 -7.67 -21.23
CA SER A 154 23.16 -8.52 -21.50
C SER A 154 22.73 -9.91 -21.97
N ALA A 155 21.74 -10.50 -21.31
CA ALA A 155 21.20 -11.80 -21.70
C ALA A 155 20.54 -11.76 -23.08
N ALA A 156 19.68 -10.76 -23.34
CA ALA A 156 19.02 -10.58 -24.62
C ALA A 156 20.04 -10.47 -25.78
N TYR A 157 21.11 -9.69 -25.59
CA TYR A 157 22.17 -9.60 -26.59
C TYR A 157 22.96 -10.90 -26.76
N GLN A 158 23.24 -11.61 -25.69
CA GLN A 158 23.93 -12.91 -25.74
C GLN A 158 23.15 -13.93 -26.56
N PHE A 159 21.82 -14.00 -26.38
CA PHE A 159 20.95 -14.92 -27.15
C PHE A 159 20.84 -14.55 -28.61
N THR A 160 20.63 -13.28 -28.90
CA THR A 160 20.31 -12.80 -30.26
C THR A 160 21.55 -12.53 -31.10
N ARG A 161 22.62 -12.06 -30.46
CA ARG A 161 23.85 -11.56 -31.12
C ARG A 161 23.56 -10.43 -32.13
N ARG A 162 22.41 -9.73 -31.95
CA ARG A 162 21.93 -8.64 -32.82
C ARG A 162 21.37 -7.53 -31.97
N MET A 163 21.82 -6.29 -32.22
CA MET A 163 21.40 -5.10 -31.47
C MET A 163 19.91 -4.80 -31.65
N ASP A 164 19.43 -4.84 -32.90
CA ASP A 164 18.04 -4.58 -33.25
C ASP A 164 17.08 -5.54 -32.53
N LEU A 165 17.34 -6.84 -32.62
CA LEU A 165 16.49 -7.85 -31.99
C LEU A 165 16.54 -7.79 -30.45
N SER A 166 17.69 -7.46 -29.88
CA SER A 166 17.82 -7.25 -28.43
C SER A 166 16.98 -6.09 -27.94
N ILE A 167 16.98 -4.98 -28.68
CA ILE A 167 16.16 -3.80 -28.35
C ILE A 167 14.67 -4.14 -28.43
N VAL A 168 14.24 -4.90 -29.46
CA VAL A 168 12.84 -5.35 -29.57
C VAL A 168 12.41 -6.20 -28.38
N ILE A 169 13.25 -7.17 -27.98
CA ILE A 169 12.96 -8.01 -26.80
C ILE A 169 12.84 -7.16 -25.52
N LEU A 170 13.74 -6.20 -25.33
CA LEU A 170 13.70 -5.32 -24.16
C LEU A 170 12.50 -4.38 -24.17
N ALA A 171 12.15 -3.84 -25.35
CA ALA A 171 10.95 -3.03 -25.51
C ALA A 171 9.68 -3.84 -25.21
N ALA A 172 9.63 -5.11 -25.64
CA ALA A 172 8.51 -5.99 -25.32
C ALA A 172 8.43 -6.28 -23.81
N LEU A 173 9.56 -6.59 -23.15
CA LEU A 173 9.59 -6.81 -21.70
C LEU A 173 9.21 -5.55 -20.89
N ALA A 174 9.67 -4.38 -21.35
CA ALA A 174 9.27 -3.12 -20.74
C ALA A 174 7.78 -2.83 -20.97
N GLY A 175 7.29 -3.05 -22.20
CA GLY A 175 5.88 -2.90 -22.54
C GLY A 175 4.98 -3.82 -21.70
N LEU A 176 5.35 -5.09 -21.52
CA LEU A 176 4.62 -6.01 -20.65
C LEU A 176 4.55 -5.49 -19.22
N SER A 177 5.66 -4.98 -18.66
CA SER A 177 5.70 -4.43 -17.31
C SER A 177 4.83 -3.18 -17.14
N LEU A 178 4.73 -2.34 -18.17
CA LEU A 178 3.99 -1.07 -18.10
C LEU A 178 2.51 -1.21 -18.49
N THR A 179 2.08 -2.35 -19.06
CA THR A 179 0.72 -2.55 -19.55
C THR A 179 0.05 -3.78 -18.90
N ILE A 180 0.41 -4.99 -19.35
CA ILE A 180 -0.25 -6.24 -18.93
C ILE A 180 0.04 -6.58 -17.46
N TRP A 181 1.25 -6.32 -17.00
CA TRP A 181 1.70 -6.62 -15.64
C TRP A 181 1.60 -5.43 -14.69
N LYS A 182 1.04 -4.30 -15.12
CA LYS A 182 1.03 -3.05 -14.34
C LYS A 182 0.40 -3.21 -12.95
N ASP A 183 -0.63 -4.06 -12.84
CA ASP A 183 -1.38 -4.31 -11.60
C ASP A 183 -0.88 -5.57 -10.86
N ASN A 184 0.12 -6.27 -11.40
CA ASN A 184 0.76 -7.40 -10.73
C ASN A 184 2.06 -6.94 -10.06
N TRP A 185 2.01 -6.75 -8.76
CA TRP A 185 3.12 -6.21 -7.98
C TRP A 185 4.43 -7.03 -8.07
N GLN A 186 4.37 -8.33 -8.38
CA GLN A 186 5.55 -9.18 -8.54
C GLN A 186 6.16 -9.09 -9.93
N LEU A 187 5.37 -8.86 -10.95
CA LEU A 187 5.80 -8.87 -12.35
C LEU A 187 6.13 -7.48 -12.89
N CYS A 188 5.65 -6.41 -12.26
CA CYS A 188 5.89 -5.02 -12.66
C CYS A 188 7.33 -4.54 -12.38
N TRP A 189 8.32 -5.28 -12.87
CA TRP A 189 9.74 -5.08 -12.57
C TRP A 189 10.30 -3.71 -12.93
N LEU A 190 9.77 -3.07 -13.95
CA LEU A 190 10.23 -1.76 -14.40
C LEU A 190 9.60 -0.64 -13.58
N ASN A 191 8.30 -0.75 -13.33
CA ASN A 191 7.51 0.20 -12.58
C ASN A 191 6.84 -0.50 -11.38
N PRO A 192 7.39 -0.42 -10.18
CA PRO A 192 6.75 -0.99 -9.00
C PRO A 192 5.34 -0.42 -8.80
N CYS A 193 4.40 -1.27 -8.38
CA CYS A 193 3.06 -0.85 -7.98
C CYS A 193 3.16 -0.08 -6.66
N VAL A 194 3.27 1.23 -6.75
CA VAL A 194 3.28 2.16 -5.61
C VAL A 194 2.20 3.20 -5.88
N TRP A 195 1.16 3.22 -5.07
CA TRP A 195 0.02 4.12 -5.24
C TRP A 195 0.04 5.28 -4.26
N ALA A 196 0.58 5.06 -3.06
CA ALA A 196 0.69 6.07 -2.03
C ALA A 196 2.03 5.98 -1.32
N ILE A 197 2.59 7.10 -0.91
CA ILE A 197 3.71 7.23 0.01
C ILE A 197 3.30 8.19 1.12
N SER A 198 3.26 7.69 2.34
CA SER A 198 2.89 8.49 3.50
C SER A 198 3.94 9.55 3.82
N ASP A 199 3.46 10.72 4.16
CA ASP A 199 4.25 11.87 4.59
C ASP A 199 4.70 11.73 6.05
N ASP A 200 3.79 11.38 6.93
CA ASP A 200 4.03 11.40 8.38
C ASP A 200 4.17 10.01 8.99
N PHE A 201 3.43 9.04 8.49
CA PHE A 201 3.33 7.74 9.12
C PHE A 201 4.40 6.76 8.63
N THR A 202 4.03 5.62 8.03
CA THR A 202 4.99 4.59 7.64
C THR A 202 4.86 4.18 6.18
N ASN A 203 5.99 3.82 5.59
CA ASN A 203 6.08 3.25 4.25
C ASN A 203 6.70 1.85 4.27
N PHE A 204 6.75 1.24 5.45
CA PHE A 204 7.49 -0.01 5.67
C PHE A 204 6.97 -1.15 4.79
N ARG A 205 5.65 -1.31 4.72
CA ARG A 205 5.01 -2.38 3.94
C ARG A 205 5.28 -2.25 2.45
N ILE A 206 5.18 -1.03 1.92
CA ILE A 206 5.49 -0.71 0.52
C ILE A 206 6.96 -1.01 0.21
N PHE A 207 7.87 -0.50 1.01
CA PHE A 207 9.30 -0.73 0.79
C PHE A 207 9.68 -2.20 0.89
N ARG A 208 9.08 -2.95 1.82
CA ARG A 208 9.29 -4.39 1.94
C ARG A 208 8.82 -5.15 0.70
N SER A 209 7.62 -4.85 0.20
CA SER A 209 7.05 -5.47 -0.99
C SER A 209 7.91 -5.17 -2.23
N VAL A 210 8.30 -3.91 -2.43
CA VAL A 210 9.17 -3.52 -3.56
C VAL A 210 10.56 -4.15 -3.43
N ALA A 211 11.15 -4.17 -2.24
CA ALA A 211 12.45 -4.81 -2.00
C ALA A 211 12.41 -6.30 -2.33
N TYR A 212 11.35 -6.99 -1.91
CA TYR A 212 11.14 -8.42 -2.18
C TYR A 212 11.02 -8.70 -3.69
N MET A 213 10.17 -7.93 -4.37
CA MET A 213 10.02 -8.00 -5.83
C MET A 213 11.35 -7.75 -6.55
N ARG A 214 12.08 -6.69 -6.19
CA ARG A 214 13.39 -6.36 -6.77
C ARG A 214 14.41 -7.48 -6.56
N PHE A 215 14.45 -8.06 -5.36
CA PHE A 215 15.34 -9.16 -5.05
C PHE A 215 15.01 -10.40 -5.89
N THR A 216 13.73 -10.76 -6.01
CA THR A 216 13.26 -11.87 -6.85
C THR A 216 13.67 -11.65 -8.31
N TRP A 217 13.50 -10.45 -8.86
CA TRP A 217 13.91 -10.12 -10.23
C TRP A 217 15.42 -10.15 -10.44
N ILE A 218 16.23 -9.70 -9.46
CA ILE A 218 17.69 -9.79 -9.55
C ILE A 218 18.13 -11.27 -9.65
N ILE A 219 17.56 -12.15 -8.83
CA ILE A 219 17.84 -13.59 -8.86
C ILE A 219 17.43 -14.17 -10.22
N GLY A 220 16.19 -13.91 -10.68
CA GLY A 220 15.69 -14.38 -11.97
C GLY A 220 16.49 -13.84 -13.16
N ALA A 221 16.80 -12.55 -13.18
CA ALA A 221 17.62 -11.93 -14.23
C ALA A 221 19.05 -12.49 -14.25
N THR A 222 19.63 -12.78 -13.08
CA THR A 222 20.93 -13.43 -12.97
C THR A 222 20.88 -14.86 -13.52
N ALA A 223 19.81 -15.62 -13.22
CA ALA A 223 19.61 -16.96 -13.77
C ALA A 223 19.49 -16.94 -15.30
N ILE A 224 18.70 -15.99 -15.86
CA ILE A 224 18.56 -15.80 -17.30
C ILE A 224 19.90 -15.41 -17.94
N TRP A 225 20.65 -14.52 -17.30
CA TRP A 225 21.98 -14.13 -17.78
C TRP A 225 22.96 -15.32 -17.79
N LEU A 226 23.00 -16.13 -16.72
CA LEU A 226 23.83 -17.34 -16.69
C LEU A 226 23.37 -18.37 -17.74
N LEU A 227 22.07 -18.54 -17.95
CA LEU A 227 21.53 -19.40 -19.01
C LEU A 227 22.02 -18.93 -20.40
N SER A 228 21.93 -17.63 -20.67
CA SER A 228 22.43 -17.06 -21.93
C SER A 228 23.91 -17.37 -22.16
N TYR A 229 24.65 -17.52 -21.07
CA TYR A 229 26.05 -17.85 -21.04
C TYR A 229 26.32 -19.30 -21.46
N LEU A 230 25.47 -20.24 -21.02
CA LEU A 230 25.56 -21.66 -21.43
C LEU A 230 25.27 -21.82 -22.94
N CYS A 231 24.52 -20.90 -23.52
CA CYS A 231 24.12 -20.90 -24.94
C CYS A 231 25.13 -20.22 -25.88
N ILE A 232 26.27 -19.73 -25.38
CA ILE A 232 27.30 -19.11 -26.24
C ILE A 232 27.76 -20.10 -27.31
N ARG A 233 27.64 -19.70 -28.57
CA ARG A 233 28.07 -20.54 -29.71
C ARG A 233 29.58 -20.82 -29.67
N GLN A 234 29.93 -22.10 -29.72
CA GLN A 234 31.28 -22.57 -29.91
C GLN A 234 31.55 -22.79 -31.40
N TYR A 235 32.76 -22.47 -31.83
CA TYR A 235 33.14 -22.63 -33.24
C TYR A 235 32.99 -24.10 -33.69
N GLY A 236 32.33 -24.30 -34.83
CA GLY A 236 32.09 -25.64 -35.38
C GLY A 236 31.02 -26.47 -34.67
N LYS A 237 30.31 -25.91 -33.69
CA LYS A 237 29.24 -26.62 -32.97
C LYS A 237 27.90 -25.91 -33.13
N GLY A 238 26.83 -26.68 -33.28
CA GLY A 238 25.45 -26.17 -33.24
C GLY A 238 25.06 -25.67 -31.85
N PRO A 239 23.86 -25.09 -31.66
CA PRO A 239 23.41 -24.57 -30.38
C PRO A 239 23.46 -25.61 -29.25
N VAL A 240 22.94 -26.83 -29.50
CA VAL A 240 22.91 -27.92 -28.53
C VAL A 240 24.35 -28.40 -28.19
N GLY A 241 25.23 -28.56 -29.21
CA GLY A 241 26.60 -28.95 -28.98
C GLY A 241 27.43 -27.88 -28.24
N SER A 242 27.09 -26.60 -28.41
CA SER A 242 27.69 -25.50 -27.65
C SER A 242 27.23 -25.51 -26.19
N MET A 243 25.96 -25.76 -25.94
CA MET A 243 25.41 -25.92 -24.61
C MET A 243 26.02 -27.12 -23.86
N GLN A 244 26.10 -28.29 -24.51
CA GLN A 244 26.80 -29.48 -23.96
C GLN A 244 28.26 -29.20 -23.61
N TYR A 245 28.97 -28.48 -24.48
CA TYR A 245 30.37 -28.12 -24.22
C TYR A 245 30.51 -27.16 -23.03
N SER A 246 29.67 -26.15 -22.94
CA SER A 246 29.65 -25.18 -21.83
C SER A 246 29.27 -25.84 -20.51
N SER A 247 28.39 -26.87 -20.56
CA SER A 247 27.92 -27.64 -19.40
C SER A 247 28.91 -28.69 -18.90
N ARG A 248 30.07 -28.92 -19.57
CA ARG A 248 31.12 -29.81 -19.08
C ARG A 248 31.62 -29.40 -17.68
N HIS A 249 31.58 -28.14 -17.35
CA HIS A 249 31.75 -27.66 -15.98
C HIS A 249 30.41 -27.73 -15.25
N PHE A 250 30.12 -28.87 -14.68
CA PHE A 250 28.86 -29.22 -13.99
C PHE A 250 28.30 -28.12 -13.06
N TRP A 251 29.14 -27.38 -12.37
CA TRP A 251 28.71 -26.30 -11.47
C TRP A 251 27.96 -25.18 -12.17
N ARG A 252 28.20 -24.92 -13.47
CA ARG A 252 27.52 -23.82 -14.21
C ARG A 252 26.03 -24.07 -14.42
N PRO A 253 25.62 -25.21 -15.06
CA PRO A 253 24.18 -25.49 -15.16
C PRO A 253 23.53 -25.72 -13.80
N MET A 254 24.25 -26.31 -12.83
CA MET A 254 23.74 -26.50 -11.47
C MET A 254 23.35 -25.15 -10.82
N ILE A 255 24.26 -24.18 -10.81
CA ILE A 255 23.96 -22.85 -10.25
C ILE A 255 22.79 -22.20 -10.99
N THR A 256 22.72 -22.30 -12.33
CA THR A 256 21.63 -21.75 -13.11
C THR A 256 20.28 -22.35 -12.70
N VAL A 257 20.21 -23.68 -12.56
CA VAL A 257 18.99 -24.38 -12.11
C VAL A 257 18.63 -24.01 -10.68
N CYS A 258 19.62 -23.96 -9.77
CA CYS A 258 19.38 -23.53 -8.39
C CYS A 258 18.83 -22.10 -8.29
N LEU A 259 19.32 -21.17 -9.11
CA LEU A 259 18.82 -19.80 -9.13
C LEU A 259 17.38 -19.72 -9.68
N PHE A 260 17.03 -20.49 -10.72
CA PHE A 260 15.65 -20.56 -11.21
C PHE A 260 14.71 -21.18 -10.16
N ALA A 261 15.15 -22.28 -9.51
CA ALA A 261 14.38 -22.92 -8.44
C ALA A 261 14.18 -21.97 -7.26
N PHE A 262 15.23 -21.24 -6.87
CA PHE A 262 15.16 -20.25 -5.80
C PHE A 262 14.27 -19.04 -6.18
N CYS A 263 14.35 -18.56 -7.42
CA CYS A 263 13.45 -17.52 -7.93
C CYS A 263 11.98 -17.97 -7.88
N GLY A 264 11.70 -19.21 -8.31
CA GLY A 264 10.36 -19.80 -8.24
C GLY A 264 9.86 -19.97 -6.78
N PHE A 265 10.76 -20.38 -5.90
CA PHE A 265 10.46 -20.46 -4.47
C PHE A 265 10.12 -19.07 -3.90
N LEU A 266 10.93 -18.04 -4.18
CA LEU A 266 10.65 -16.67 -3.77
C LEU A 266 9.32 -16.17 -4.33
N TYR A 267 9.05 -16.44 -5.61
CA TYR A 267 7.79 -16.03 -6.23
C TYR A 267 6.55 -16.63 -5.53
N LYS A 268 6.68 -17.86 -5.02
CA LYS A 268 5.56 -18.58 -4.38
C LYS A 268 5.47 -18.32 -2.87
N SER A 269 6.59 -18.22 -2.14
CA SER A 269 6.59 -18.23 -0.67
C SER A 269 6.17 -16.90 -0.03
N GLN A 270 6.59 -15.78 -0.58
CA GLN A 270 6.23 -14.40 -0.19
C GLN A 270 5.96 -14.20 1.32
N PRO A 271 6.94 -14.44 2.20
CA PRO A 271 6.73 -14.35 3.63
C PRO A 271 6.38 -12.90 4.05
N PHE A 272 5.44 -12.74 4.97
CA PHE A 272 4.98 -11.45 5.48
C PHE A 272 4.46 -10.49 4.39
N LEU A 273 3.91 -11.03 3.31
CA LEU A 273 3.21 -10.31 2.28
C LEU A 273 1.77 -10.77 2.20
N ASP A 274 0.93 -9.91 1.67
CA ASP A 274 -0.47 -10.22 1.46
C ASP A 274 -0.64 -11.22 0.31
N HIS A 275 -1.37 -12.27 0.56
CA HIS A 275 -1.72 -13.31 -0.41
C HIS A 275 -3.19 -13.28 -0.81
N SER A 276 -3.92 -12.24 -0.38
CA SER A 276 -5.35 -12.09 -0.67
C SER A 276 -5.60 -12.04 -2.18
N ASN A 277 -6.76 -12.55 -2.57
CA ASN A 277 -7.19 -12.49 -3.95
C ASN A 277 -7.93 -11.16 -4.20
N PRO A 278 -7.41 -10.27 -5.07
CA PRO A 278 -8.04 -8.98 -5.32
C PRO A 278 -9.41 -9.07 -6.01
N ASP A 279 -9.72 -10.24 -6.61
CA ASP A 279 -11.00 -10.46 -7.30
C ASP A 279 -12.12 -10.89 -6.34
N LEU A 280 -11.80 -11.15 -5.06
CA LEU A 280 -12.78 -11.57 -4.06
C LEU A 280 -13.28 -10.40 -3.23
N SER A 281 -14.58 -10.38 -2.99
CA SER A 281 -15.25 -9.39 -2.15
C SER A 281 -15.44 -9.91 -0.72
N ALA A 282 -15.34 -9.01 0.26
CA ALA A 282 -15.68 -9.31 1.65
C ALA A 282 -17.19 -9.53 1.88
N THR A 283 -18.04 -9.18 0.91
CA THR A 283 -19.51 -9.18 1.04
C THR A 283 -20.14 -10.57 1.07
N ALA A 284 -19.44 -11.61 0.60
CA ALA A 284 -19.96 -12.97 0.56
C ALA A 284 -20.25 -13.60 1.94
N LEU A 285 -19.70 -13.03 3.02
CA LEU A 285 -19.94 -13.51 4.39
C LEU A 285 -21.34 -13.20 4.95
N TYR A 286 -22.12 -12.37 4.30
CA TYR A 286 -23.45 -11.98 4.78
C TYR A 286 -24.55 -13.05 4.50
N GLU A 287 -24.21 -14.14 3.82
CA GLU A 287 -25.12 -15.25 3.55
C GLU A 287 -25.13 -16.32 4.66
N ILE A 288 -24.38 -16.14 5.75
CA ILE A 288 -24.34 -17.08 6.86
C ILE A 288 -25.69 -17.04 7.60
N PRO A 289 -26.36 -18.21 7.78
CA PRO A 289 -27.65 -18.25 8.46
C PRO A 289 -27.58 -17.71 9.87
N TYR A 290 -28.46 -16.79 10.19
CA TYR A 290 -28.61 -16.24 11.53
C TYR A 290 -29.18 -17.27 12.51
N LEU A 291 -28.68 -17.31 13.73
CA LEU A 291 -29.13 -18.20 14.80
C LEU A 291 -30.10 -17.48 15.73
N ASP A 292 -31.39 -17.80 15.60
CA ASP A 292 -32.41 -17.32 16.54
C ASP A 292 -32.20 -17.94 17.93
N GLY A 293 -32.24 -17.11 18.96
CA GLY A 293 -32.10 -17.55 20.35
C GLY A 293 -30.64 -17.74 20.81
N VAL A 294 -29.66 -17.33 20.01
CA VAL A 294 -28.26 -17.24 20.43
C VAL A 294 -27.82 -15.77 20.40
N PHE A 295 -27.25 -15.30 21.50
CA PHE A 295 -26.87 -13.90 21.68
C PHE A 295 -25.44 -13.76 22.18
N CYS A 296 -24.76 -12.72 21.76
CA CYS A 296 -23.47 -12.31 22.33
C CYS A 296 -23.67 -10.98 23.06
N GLY A 297 -23.38 -10.97 24.36
CA GLY A 297 -23.54 -9.76 25.19
C GLY A 297 -22.25 -8.99 25.40
N LYS A 298 -21.10 -9.67 25.39
CA LYS A 298 -19.81 -9.06 25.69
C LYS A 298 -18.66 -9.69 24.93
N GLN A 299 -17.74 -8.83 24.50
CA GLN A 299 -16.43 -9.21 23.95
C GLN A 299 -15.32 -8.56 24.79
N VAL A 300 -14.27 -9.32 25.12
CA VAL A 300 -13.04 -8.80 25.71
C VAL A 300 -11.86 -9.24 24.87
N THR A 301 -11.08 -8.28 24.41
CA THR A 301 -9.94 -8.52 23.52
C THR A 301 -8.67 -7.94 24.14
N ASP A 302 -7.60 -8.73 24.19
CA ASP A 302 -6.26 -8.28 24.60
C ASP A 302 -5.31 -8.45 23.42
N VAL A 303 -4.72 -7.35 22.94
CA VAL A 303 -3.97 -7.28 21.66
C VAL A 303 -2.53 -6.85 21.89
N HIS A 304 -1.60 -7.64 21.36
CA HIS A 304 -0.16 -7.41 21.44
C HIS A 304 0.46 -7.30 20.04
N PRO A 305 0.48 -6.11 19.41
CA PRO A 305 1.12 -5.93 18.11
C PRO A 305 2.64 -6.02 18.19
N ASN A 306 3.24 -6.77 17.28
CA ASN A 306 4.69 -6.76 17.07
C ASN A 306 5.04 -5.75 15.97
N LEU A 307 5.38 -4.52 16.37
CA LEU A 307 5.62 -3.39 15.46
C LEU A 307 6.81 -3.59 14.52
N SER A 308 7.76 -4.45 14.86
CA SER A 308 8.94 -4.72 14.03
C SER A 308 8.67 -5.75 12.92
N ARG A 309 7.79 -6.71 13.19
CA ARG A 309 7.42 -7.78 12.24
C ARG A 309 6.14 -7.47 11.46
N GLY A 310 5.30 -6.58 12.00
CA GLY A 310 3.97 -6.32 11.45
C GLY A 310 2.98 -7.43 11.77
N THR A 311 3.16 -8.17 12.88
CA THR A 311 2.27 -9.25 13.30
C THR A 311 1.47 -8.87 14.53
N VAL A 312 0.37 -9.57 14.75
CA VAL A 312 -0.48 -9.46 15.95
C VAL A 312 -0.49 -10.79 16.67
N SER A 313 -0.54 -10.74 17.99
CA SER A 313 -0.95 -11.85 18.85
C SER A 313 -1.95 -11.33 19.86
N GLY A 314 -2.89 -12.16 20.30
CA GLY A 314 -3.89 -11.72 21.26
C GLY A 314 -4.84 -12.81 21.70
N THR A 315 -5.69 -12.44 22.65
CA THR A 315 -6.82 -13.26 23.09
C THR A 315 -8.12 -12.51 22.87
N ALA A 316 -9.17 -13.22 22.46
CA ALA A 316 -10.52 -12.67 22.34
C ALA A 316 -11.49 -13.58 23.08
N SER A 317 -12.25 -13.03 23.99
CA SER A 317 -13.26 -13.76 24.79
C SER A 317 -14.64 -13.21 24.50
N PHE A 318 -15.60 -14.12 24.29
CA PHE A 318 -17.00 -13.80 23.97
C PHE A 318 -17.92 -14.43 25.01
N GLN A 319 -18.79 -13.64 25.57
CA GLN A 319 -19.86 -14.12 26.45
C GLN A 319 -21.11 -14.36 25.60
N ILE A 320 -21.45 -15.64 25.42
CA ILE A 320 -22.53 -16.10 24.56
C ILE A 320 -23.64 -16.70 25.42
N GLU A 321 -24.88 -16.36 25.10
CA GLU A 321 -26.08 -16.91 25.68
C GLU A 321 -26.78 -17.80 24.66
N ASN A 322 -27.01 -19.08 24.99
CA ASN A 322 -27.73 -20.02 24.13
C ASN A 322 -29.06 -20.41 24.78
N MET A 323 -30.13 -19.81 24.27
CA MET A 323 -31.50 -20.04 24.78
C MET A 323 -32.29 -21.04 23.92
N THR A 324 -31.63 -21.74 23.00
CA THR A 324 -32.31 -22.67 22.09
C THR A 324 -32.64 -24.04 22.69
N GLY A 325 -32.03 -24.39 23.83
CA GLY A 325 -32.16 -25.71 24.46
C GLY A 325 -31.49 -26.83 23.67
N THR A 326 -30.60 -26.49 22.72
CA THR A 326 -29.82 -27.43 21.90
C THR A 326 -28.43 -26.88 21.62
N ALA A 327 -27.48 -27.76 21.29
CA ALA A 327 -26.18 -27.34 20.82
C ALA A 327 -26.33 -26.59 19.47
N GLN A 328 -25.58 -25.48 19.31
CA GLN A 328 -25.64 -24.62 18.13
C GLN A 328 -24.24 -24.45 17.51
N GLU A 329 -24.18 -24.20 16.21
CA GLU A 329 -22.93 -23.92 15.50
C GLU A 329 -22.78 -22.42 15.28
N VAL A 330 -21.83 -21.81 16.01
CA VAL A 330 -21.53 -20.38 15.91
C VAL A 330 -20.35 -20.16 14.98
N ALA A 331 -20.52 -19.19 14.07
CA ALA A 331 -19.53 -18.85 13.06
C ALA A 331 -18.77 -17.56 13.44
N PHE A 332 -17.45 -17.61 13.27
CA PHE A 332 -16.55 -16.46 13.43
C PHE A 332 -15.82 -16.17 12.13
N ALA A 333 -15.81 -14.91 11.73
CA ALA A 333 -14.91 -14.46 10.69
C ALA A 333 -13.52 -14.24 11.29
N ILE A 334 -12.51 -14.85 10.68
CA ILE A 334 -11.12 -14.69 11.09
C ILE A 334 -10.30 -14.15 9.90
N ASN A 335 -9.25 -13.40 10.22
CA ASN A 335 -8.30 -13.00 9.19
C ASN A 335 -7.51 -14.22 8.70
N PRO A 336 -7.39 -14.47 7.38
CA PRO A 336 -6.70 -15.65 6.85
C PRO A 336 -5.20 -15.70 7.17
N GLY A 337 -4.62 -14.58 7.59
CA GLY A 337 -3.24 -14.51 8.07
C GLY A 337 -3.06 -14.89 9.54
N TYR A 338 -4.14 -15.21 10.25
CA TYR A 338 -4.09 -15.60 11.67
C TYR A 338 -4.17 -17.11 11.85
N GLU A 339 -3.30 -17.60 12.69
CA GLU A 339 -3.33 -18.96 13.23
C GLU A 339 -4.07 -18.93 14.56
N ILE A 340 -5.09 -19.78 14.70
CA ILE A 340 -5.81 -19.97 15.95
C ILE A 340 -5.10 -21.07 16.73
N ASN A 341 -4.43 -20.69 17.80
CA ASN A 341 -3.65 -21.60 18.64
C ASN A 341 -4.57 -22.50 19.47
N SER A 342 -5.65 -21.94 20.03
CA SER A 342 -6.62 -22.68 20.83
C SER A 342 -7.96 -21.97 20.90
N VAL A 343 -9.02 -22.77 21.07
CA VAL A 343 -10.36 -22.30 21.43
C VAL A 343 -10.81 -23.03 22.68
N GLN A 344 -11.33 -22.28 23.64
CA GLN A 344 -11.81 -22.81 24.91
C GLN A 344 -13.24 -22.33 25.18
N ALA A 345 -14.13 -23.24 25.58
CA ALA A 345 -15.46 -22.94 26.09
C ALA A 345 -15.49 -23.23 27.58
N ASN A 346 -15.76 -22.23 28.43
CA ASN A 346 -15.73 -22.34 29.89
C ASN A 346 -14.42 -22.97 30.42
N GLY A 347 -13.27 -22.60 29.80
CA GLY A 347 -11.95 -23.13 30.18
C GLY A 347 -11.62 -24.54 29.69
N GLN A 348 -12.50 -25.17 28.91
CA GLN A 348 -12.25 -26.48 28.30
C GLN A 348 -11.98 -26.30 26.79
N SER A 349 -10.94 -26.97 26.28
CA SER A 349 -10.63 -26.96 24.87
C SER A 349 -11.77 -27.57 24.05
N VAL A 350 -12.20 -26.86 23.03
CA VAL A 350 -13.22 -27.31 22.07
C VAL A 350 -12.61 -27.48 20.69
N PRO A 351 -13.03 -28.50 19.93
CA PRO A 351 -12.64 -28.63 18.53
C PRO A 351 -13.28 -27.51 17.71
N PHE A 352 -12.56 -27.06 16.71
CA PHE A 352 -13.02 -26.08 15.74
C PHE A 352 -12.60 -26.51 14.34
N GLU A 353 -13.35 -26.06 13.37
CA GLU A 353 -13.07 -26.28 11.95
C GLU A 353 -12.92 -24.90 11.29
N ILE A 354 -11.87 -24.74 10.48
CA ILE A 354 -11.64 -23.54 9.70
C ILE A 354 -11.97 -23.87 8.25
N ASP A 355 -12.93 -23.18 7.69
CA ASP A 355 -13.26 -23.24 6.29
C ASP A 355 -12.67 -22.03 5.57
N ASP A 356 -11.78 -22.31 4.61
CA ASP A 356 -11.27 -21.30 3.68
C ASP A 356 -12.41 -20.94 2.73
N TYR A 357 -13.15 -19.91 3.08
CA TYR A 357 -14.28 -19.47 2.29
C TYR A 357 -13.79 -18.91 0.95
N GLN A 358 -13.88 -19.73 -0.10
CA GLN A 358 -13.28 -19.45 -1.42
C GLN A 358 -13.87 -18.22 -2.13
N GLU A 359 -15.03 -17.73 -1.70
CA GLU A 359 -15.70 -16.57 -2.25
C GLU A 359 -15.37 -15.25 -1.50
N SER A 360 -14.58 -15.32 -0.45
CA SER A 360 -14.15 -14.18 0.36
C SER A 360 -12.69 -14.32 0.75
N ASN A 361 -12.03 -13.18 1.01
CA ASN A 361 -10.68 -13.15 1.60
C ASN A 361 -10.69 -13.31 3.14
N MET A 362 -11.76 -13.81 3.70
CA MET A 362 -11.87 -14.17 5.12
C MET A 362 -12.02 -15.67 5.26
N ALA A 363 -11.53 -16.22 6.36
CA ALA A 363 -11.80 -17.60 6.75
C ALA A 363 -12.94 -17.63 7.77
N LEU A 364 -13.76 -18.68 7.70
CA LEU A 364 -14.79 -18.95 8.69
C LEU A 364 -14.30 -20.01 9.66
N LEU A 365 -14.47 -19.74 10.93
CA LEU A 365 -14.23 -20.68 12.00
C LEU A 365 -15.56 -21.05 12.63
N ASN A 366 -15.95 -22.32 12.53
CA ASN A 366 -17.19 -22.85 13.05
C ASN A 366 -16.94 -23.60 14.36
N ILE A 367 -17.75 -23.31 15.38
CA ILE A 367 -17.65 -23.89 16.73
C ILE A 367 -19.03 -24.36 17.17
N THR A 368 -19.11 -25.62 17.55
CA THR A 368 -20.31 -26.14 18.21
C THR A 368 -20.28 -25.74 19.69
N ILE A 369 -21.18 -24.86 20.08
CA ILE A 369 -21.40 -24.50 21.47
C ILE A 369 -22.40 -25.46 22.13
N PRO A 370 -22.21 -25.83 23.43
CA PRO A 370 -23.12 -26.72 24.12
C PRO A 370 -24.47 -26.07 24.42
N ASP A 371 -25.41 -26.90 24.81
CA ASP A 371 -26.70 -26.47 25.37
C ASP A 371 -26.50 -25.97 26.82
N LEU A 372 -26.00 -24.76 26.96
CA LEU A 372 -25.80 -24.06 28.24
C LEU A 372 -26.26 -22.61 28.09
N GLU A 373 -26.95 -22.08 29.09
CA GLU A 373 -27.48 -20.72 29.09
C GLU A 373 -26.39 -19.65 28.96
N SER A 374 -25.18 -19.91 29.49
CA SER A 374 -24.05 -18.97 29.41
C SER A 374 -22.75 -19.70 29.09
N ILE A 375 -22.02 -19.21 28.11
CA ILE A 375 -20.78 -19.78 27.58
C ILE A 375 -19.75 -18.69 27.42
N ASP A 376 -18.61 -18.85 28.10
CA ASP A 376 -17.42 -18.03 27.89
C ASP A 376 -16.53 -18.71 26.85
N LEU A 377 -16.50 -18.17 25.61
CA LEU A 377 -15.68 -18.68 24.52
C LEU A 377 -14.42 -17.82 24.37
N CYS A 378 -13.25 -18.44 24.51
CA CYS A 378 -11.96 -17.75 24.45
C CYS A 378 -11.10 -18.28 23.32
N PHE A 379 -10.54 -17.37 22.51
CA PHE A 379 -9.61 -17.63 21.42
C PHE A 379 -8.22 -17.15 21.79
N ASP A 380 -7.19 -17.90 21.41
CA ASP A 380 -5.80 -17.46 21.33
C ASP A 380 -5.39 -17.46 19.87
N TYR A 381 -4.95 -16.32 19.35
CA TYR A 381 -4.63 -16.14 17.94
C TYR A 381 -3.33 -15.35 17.73
N GLN A 382 -2.67 -15.62 16.60
CA GLN A 382 -1.49 -14.89 16.20
C GLN A 382 -1.30 -14.92 14.69
N GLY A 383 -0.60 -13.94 14.13
CA GLY A 383 -0.22 -13.99 12.72
C GLY A 383 0.11 -12.64 12.11
N PHE A 384 0.31 -12.66 10.79
CA PHE A 384 0.46 -11.48 9.96
C PHE A 384 -0.89 -11.19 9.30
N PRO A 385 -1.55 -10.06 9.62
CA PRO A 385 -2.86 -9.77 9.05
C PRO A 385 -2.76 -9.65 7.53
N GLN A 386 -3.58 -10.43 6.84
CA GLN A 386 -3.80 -10.37 5.40
C GLN A 386 -4.93 -9.38 5.13
N ASP A 387 -4.81 -8.63 4.09
CA ASP A 387 -5.91 -7.85 3.56
C ASP A 387 -6.33 -8.45 2.22
N TRP A 388 -7.52 -8.16 1.79
CA TRP A 388 -8.12 -8.74 0.59
C TRP A 388 -7.62 -8.10 -0.71
N ASN A 389 -6.77 -7.11 -0.62
CA ASN A 389 -6.15 -6.48 -1.79
C ASN A 389 -4.79 -5.87 -1.43
N LEU A 390 -3.71 -6.35 -2.06
CA LEU A 390 -2.38 -5.78 -1.87
C LEU A 390 -2.32 -4.30 -2.22
N MET A 391 -3.10 -3.87 -3.21
CA MET A 391 -3.18 -2.47 -3.62
C MET A 391 -3.82 -1.62 -2.53
N GLU A 392 -4.87 -2.11 -1.88
CA GLU A 392 -5.47 -1.45 -0.73
C GLU A 392 -4.56 -1.47 0.49
N THR A 393 -3.80 -2.54 0.70
CA THR A 393 -2.80 -2.57 1.78
C THR A 393 -1.64 -1.61 1.52
N MET A 394 -1.30 -1.35 0.27
CA MET A 394 -0.39 -0.26 -0.09
C MET A 394 -0.98 1.12 0.21
N GLN A 395 -2.29 1.21 0.26
CA GLN A 395 -3.04 2.39 0.67
C GLN A 395 -3.15 2.53 2.21
N GLY A 396 -2.59 1.63 2.99
CA GLY A 396 -2.41 1.78 4.41
C GLY A 396 -3.23 0.85 5.32
N LYS A 397 -3.94 -0.12 4.76
CA LYS A 397 -4.79 -1.04 5.54
C LYS A 397 -4.40 -2.51 5.35
N PRO A 398 -4.33 -3.30 6.41
CA PRO A 398 -3.96 -2.97 7.78
C PRO A 398 -2.47 -2.60 7.85
N GLU A 399 -2.11 -1.72 8.75
CA GLU A 399 -0.72 -1.30 8.93
C GLU A 399 -0.30 -1.51 10.37
N ILE A 400 0.87 -2.10 10.60
CA ILE A 400 1.43 -2.34 11.92
C ILE A 400 2.90 -1.98 11.88
N SER A 401 3.26 -0.85 12.48
CA SER A 401 4.64 -0.39 12.57
C SER A 401 4.87 0.47 13.81
N SER A 402 6.11 0.84 14.06
CA SER A 402 6.46 1.72 15.19
C SER A 402 6.02 3.18 15.03
N LYS A 403 5.52 3.56 13.85
CA LYS A 403 5.07 4.93 13.58
C LYS A 403 3.57 5.05 13.39
N TYR A 404 2.93 3.96 12.94
CA TYR A 404 1.52 3.94 12.63
C TYR A 404 0.96 2.53 12.75
N LEU A 405 -0.22 2.45 13.31
CA LEU A 405 -0.99 1.22 13.42
C LEU A 405 -2.42 1.50 13.03
N CYS A 406 -2.97 0.63 12.20
CA CYS A 406 -4.39 0.55 11.88
C CYS A 406 -4.82 -0.91 11.99
N LEU A 407 -5.74 -1.20 12.86
CA LEU A 407 -6.39 -2.51 13.01
C LEU A 407 -7.90 -2.31 12.91
N GLU A 408 -8.55 -3.11 12.08
CA GLU A 408 -9.97 -3.03 11.81
C GLU A 408 -10.60 -4.42 11.88
N ASN A 409 -11.72 -4.55 12.57
CA ASN A 409 -12.55 -5.76 12.58
C ASN A 409 -11.72 -7.04 12.76
N GLN A 410 -11.72 -7.96 11.77
CA GLN A 410 -10.99 -9.24 11.83
C GLN A 410 -9.47 -9.10 11.86
N THR A 411 -8.91 -7.93 11.53
CA THR A 411 -7.48 -7.69 11.72
C THR A 411 -7.14 -7.32 13.17
N LEU A 412 -8.15 -6.92 13.94
CA LEU A 412 -8.03 -6.70 15.39
C LEU A 412 -8.20 -8.02 16.15
N ALA A 413 -9.31 -8.75 15.89
CA ALA A 413 -9.64 -10.00 16.56
C ALA A 413 -10.64 -10.84 15.73
N PRO A 414 -10.84 -12.13 16.03
CA PRO A 414 -11.97 -12.89 15.50
C PRO A 414 -13.30 -12.15 15.72
N MET A 415 -14.18 -12.17 14.73
CA MET A 415 -15.46 -11.46 14.78
C MET A 415 -16.63 -12.45 14.70
N ILE A 416 -17.54 -12.39 15.66
CA ILE A 416 -18.74 -13.24 15.67
C ILE A 416 -19.73 -12.80 14.59
N MET A 417 -20.33 -13.75 13.85
CA MET A 417 -21.05 -13.42 12.62
C MET A 417 -22.56 -13.68 12.69
N ASN A 418 -22.99 -14.79 13.26
CA ASN A 418 -24.34 -15.33 13.05
C ASN A 418 -25.22 -15.33 14.29
N VAL A 419 -24.94 -14.47 15.27
CA VAL A 419 -25.70 -14.40 16.52
C VAL A 419 -26.23 -12.99 16.77
N GLY A 420 -27.27 -12.87 17.58
CA GLY A 420 -27.83 -11.61 18.01
C GLY A 420 -27.02 -10.91 19.10
N THR A 421 -27.44 -9.71 19.44
CA THR A 421 -26.94 -8.98 20.61
C THR A 421 -27.91 -9.15 21.77
N ALA A 422 -27.40 -9.49 22.95
CA ALA A 422 -28.22 -9.61 24.15
C ALA A 422 -28.83 -8.26 24.52
N ASP A 423 -30.13 -8.22 24.74
CA ASP A 423 -30.91 -7.00 25.08
C ASP A 423 -30.71 -5.82 24.10
N GLY A 424 -30.29 -6.10 22.85
CA GLY A 424 -29.99 -5.09 21.85
C GLY A 424 -28.76 -4.23 22.15
N MET A 425 -27.98 -4.61 23.16
CA MET A 425 -26.72 -3.95 23.52
C MET A 425 -25.56 -4.95 23.47
N PHE A 426 -24.49 -4.55 22.85
CA PHE A 426 -23.23 -5.27 22.82
C PHE A 426 -22.17 -4.43 23.53
N SER A 427 -21.40 -5.06 24.40
CA SER A 427 -20.30 -4.40 25.12
C SER A 427 -18.97 -4.97 24.68
N SER A 428 -18.05 -4.14 24.21
CA SER A 428 -16.68 -4.54 23.90
C SER A 428 -15.67 -3.83 24.78
N ILE A 429 -14.65 -4.58 25.22
CA ILE A 429 -13.48 -4.06 25.91
C ILE A 429 -12.26 -4.52 25.12
N THR A 430 -11.46 -3.55 24.69
CA THR A 430 -10.19 -3.84 23.99
C THR A 430 -9.04 -3.26 24.77
N ASP A 431 -8.13 -4.11 25.20
CA ASP A 431 -6.84 -3.74 25.76
C ASP A 431 -5.75 -3.88 24.69
N ILE A 432 -4.95 -2.84 24.48
CA ILE A 432 -3.84 -2.85 23.52
C ILE A 432 -2.59 -2.29 24.16
N THR A 433 -1.47 -3.01 24.04
CA THR A 433 -0.18 -2.60 24.60
C THR A 433 0.74 -2.07 23.49
N LEU A 434 1.10 -0.78 23.57
CA LEU A 434 1.91 -0.07 22.59
C LEU A 434 3.01 0.78 23.25
N PRO A 435 4.05 1.22 22.52
CA PRO A 435 5.02 2.19 23.02
C PRO A 435 4.37 3.48 23.52
N ASP A 436 4.94 4.09 24.55
CA ASP A 436 4.47 5.34 25.15
C ASP A 436 4.50 6.55 24.18
N THR A 437 5.23 6.41 23.07
CA THR A 437 5.30 7.40 21.99
C THR A 437 4.09 7.36 21.05
N MET A 438 3.23 6.36 21.16
CA MET A 438 2.05 6.21 20.31
C MET A 438 0.78 6.63 21.06
N THR A 439 -0.03 7.45 20.41
CA THR A 439 -1.39 7.78 20.88
C THR A 439 -2.38 6.83 20.24
N VAL A 440 -3.23 6.21 21.05
CA VAL A 440 -4.29 5.29 20.60
C VAL A 440 -5.59 6.07 20.39
N ILE A 441 -6.22 5.89 19.24
CA ILE A 441 -7.42 6.60 18.82
C ILE A 441 -8.44 5.57 18.33
N PRO A 442 -9.46 5.23 19.14
CA PRO A 442 -10.60 4.45 18.65
C PRO A 442 -11.39 5.27 17.64
N PHE A 443 -11.77 4.64 16.53
CA PHE A 443 -12.55 5.27 15.49
C PHE A 443 -14.04 5.12 15.79
N GLY A 444 -14.65 6.18 16.27
CA GLY A 444 -16.01 6.24 16.78
C GLY A 444 -16.10 7.02 18.08
N ILE A 445 -17.15 6.78 18.84
CA ILE A 445 -17.46 7.51 20.08
C ILE A 445 -16.53 7.15 21.23
N ALA A 446 -16.08 5.89 21.27
CA ALA A 446 -15.27 5.36 22.36
C ALA A 446 -13.97 6.15 22.57
N GLU A 447 -13.53 6.23 23.84
CA GLU A 447 -12.26 6.87 24.22
C GLU A 447 -11.25 5.84 24.69
N ALA A 448 -9.97 6.02 24.33
CA ALA A 448 -8.89 5.22 24.85
C ALA A 448 -8.38 5.79 26.17
N LYS A 449 -8.33 4.96 27.21
CA LYS A 449 -7.80 5.33 28.53
C LYS A 449 -6.50 4.61 28.79
N LYS A 450 -5.51 5.31 29.32
CA LYS A 450 -4.28 4.70 29.82
C LYS A 450 -4.60 3.89 31.06
N GLU A 451 -4.41 2.57 31.01
CA GLU A 451 -4.73 1.65 32.11
C GLU A 451 -3.48 1.29 32.91
N ILE A 452 -2.39 0.89 32.21
CA ILE A 452 -1.16 0.44 32.87
C ILE A 452 0.04 1.04 32.13
N GLU A 453 0.93 1.70 32.86
CA GLU A 453 2.24 2.10 32.37
C GLU A 453 3.28 1.06 32.81
N HIS A 454 4.04 0.53 31.86
CA HIS A 454 5.05 -0.50 32.11
C HIS A 454 6.47 0.09 32.14
N ASP A 455 7.34 -0.50 32.95
CA ASP A 455 8.74 -0.05 33.11
C ASP A 455 9.58 -0.14 31.81
N ASN A 456 9.11 -0.88 30.81
CA ASN A 456 9.78 -1.04 29.50
C ASN A 456 9.43 0.05 28.49
N GLY A 457 8.71 1.11 28.88
CA GLY A 457 8.29 2.21 28.01
C GLY A 457 7.10 1.85 27.12
N THR A 458 6.25 0.92 27.53
CA THR A 458 4.98 0.63 26.88
C THR A 458 3.81 1.01 27.79
N ILE A 459 2.65 1.27 27.17
CA ILE A 459 1.40 1.58 27.86
C ILE A 459 0.33 0.61 27.34
N THR A 460 -0.42 0.02 28.27
CA THR A 460 -1.68 -0.67 27.95
C THR A 460 -2.80 0.35 27.97
N TRP A 461 -3.47 0.47 26.83
CA TRP A 461 -4.64 1.32 26.64
C TRP A 461 -5.89 0.46 26.67
N ARG A 462 -6.90 0.92 27.39
CA ARG A 462 -8.23 0.29 27.43
C ARG A 462 -9.24 1.12 26.68
N ILE A 463 -10.03 0.44 25.85
CA ILE A 463 -11.12 0.99 25.06
C ILE A 463 -12.39 0.24 25.44
N GLU A 464 -13.40 0.97 25.88
CA GLU A 464 -14.73 0.44 26.19
C GLU A 464 -15.71 1.00 25.16
N ASP A 465 -16.41 0.13 24.44
CA ASP A 465 -17.34 0.48 23.38
C ASP A 465 -18.62 -0.35 23.47
N THR A 466 -19.66 0.13 22.77
CA THR A 466 -20.98 -0.50 22.68
C THR A 466 -21.27 -1.11 21.32
N GLY A 467 -20.25 -1.29 20.48
CA GLY A 467 -20.36 -1.82 19.11
C GLY A 467 -19.63 -3.13 18.90
N THR A 468 -20.06 -3.91 17.90
CA THR A 468 -19.36 -5.09 17.42
C THR A 468 -18.27 -4.69 16.44
N GLY A 469 -17.07 -5.13 16.68
CA GLY A 469 -15.90 -4.80 15.86
C GLY A 469 -15.36 -3.42 16.22
N GLY A 470 -14.05 -3.27 16.20
CA GLY A 470 -13.38 -2.02 16.50
C GLY A 470 -12.50 -1.61 15.34
N ILE A 471 -12.45 -0.32 15.08
CA ILE A 471 -11.43 0.29 14.25
C ILE A 471 -10.55 1.11 15.17
N LEU A 472 -9.26 0.89 15.08
CA LEU A 472 -8.27 1.42 16.00
C LEU A 472 -7.09 1.98 15.22
N TYR A 473 -6.81 3.25 15.42
CA TYR A 473 -5.59 3.91 14.93
C TYR A 473 -4.64 4.16 16.09
N ALA A 474 -3.35 4.05 15.83
CA ALA A 474 -2.34 4.53 16.77
C ALA A 474 -1.11 5.04 16.02
N GLY A 475 -0.46 6.07 16.57
CA GLY A 475 0.72 6.68 15.96
C GLY A 475 1.26 7.87 16.73
N ASP A 476 2.26 8.53 16.16
CA ASP A 476 2.80 9.80 16.69
C ASP A 476 1.90 10.98 16.29
N TYR A 477 0.70 11.00 16.89
CA TYR A 477 -0.28 12.05 16.64
C TYR A 477 -0.10 13.26 17.52
N VAL A 478 -0.40 14.42 16.95
CA VAL A 478 -0.70 15.65 17.67
C VAL A 478 -2.21 15.76 17.81
N ARG A 479 -2.72 15.99 19.01
CA ARG A 479 -4.12 16.30 19.26
C ARG A 479 -4.30 17.80 19.43
N GLN A 480 -5.28 18.37 18.76
CA GLN A 480 -5.73 19.74 18.93
C GLN A 480 -7.24 19.73 19.23
N ASP A 481 -7.60 20.27 20.39
CA ASP A 481 -9.02 20.38 20.77
C ASP A 481 -9.58 21.70 20.23
N ILE A 482 -10.69 21.61 19.48
CA ILE A 482 -11.38 22.71 18.82
C ILE A 482 -12.81 22.75 19.36
N ASN A 483 -13.33 23.92 19.64
CA ASN A 483 -14.75 24.10 19.96
C ASN A 483 -15.43 24.86 18.83
N ALA A 484 -16.45 24.25 18.22
CA ALA A 484 -17.20 24.83 17.13
C ALA A 484 -18.69 24.49 17.24
N ALA A 485 -19.55 25.49 17.14
CA ALA A 485 -21.01 25.35 17.22
C ALA A 485 -21.51 24.57 18.47
N GLY A 486 -20.76 24.62 19.57
CA GLY A 486 -21.09 23.93 20.82
C GLY A 486 -20.61 22.48 20.91
N THR A 487 -19.97 21.97 19.86
CA THR A 487 -19.39 20.63 19.83
C THR A 487 -17.87 20.72 20.07
N SER A 488 -17.33 19.81 20.89
CA SER A 488 -15.88 19.64 21.06
C SER A 488 -15.35 18.74 19.94
N ILE A 489 -14.33 19.20 19.21
CA ILE A 489 -13.71 18.45 18.13
C ILE A 489 -12.27 18.11 18.52
N GLN A 490 -11.96 16.83 18.54
CA GLN A 490 -10.62 16.33 18.77
C GLN A 490 -9.95 16.09 17.41
N PHE A 491 -9.11 17.02 16.98
CA PHE A 491 -8.39 16.92 15.73
C PHE A 491 -7.03 16.24 15.92
N TYR A 492 -6.87 15.05 15.32
CA TYR A 492 -5.65 14.26 15.36
C TYR A 492 -4.96 14.28 14.00
N TYR A 493 -3.69 14.68 13.99
CA TYR A 493 -2.87 14.68 12.78
C TYR A 493 -1.42 14.32 13.11
N GLY A 494 -0.67 13.85 12.10
CA GLY A 494 0.72 13.46 12.25
C GLY A 494 1.63 14.62 12.64
N ARG A 495 2.63 14.34 13.44
CA ARG A 495 3.52 15.37 14.04
C ARG A 495 4.28 16.18 13.01
N LYS A 496 4.69 15.59 11.90
CA LYS A 496 5.41 16.32 10.84
C LYS A 496 4.54 17.35 10.12
N HIS A 497 3.21 17.12 10.09
CA HIS A 497 2.25 18.07 9.56
C HIS A 497 1.95 19.25 10.49
N HIS A 498 2.39 19.20 11.76
CA HIS A 498 2.08 20.25 12.73
C HIS A 498 2.45 21.68 12.29
N PRO A 499 3.63 21.94 11.69
CA PRO A 499 3.95 23.27 11.17
C PRO A 499 2.99 23.72 10.06
N ILE A 500 2.61 22.79 9.18
CA ILE A 500 1.73 23.03 8.03
C ILE A 500 0.31 23.34 8.52
N MET A 501 -0.24 22.55 9.43
CA MET A 501 -1.58 22.76 10.01
C MET A 501 -1.71 24.11 10.71
N LYS A 502 -0.67 24.52 11.40
CA LYS A 502 -0.62 25.82 12.08
C LYS A 502 -0.58 26.99 11.10
N GLU A 503 0.18 26.88 10.02
CA GLU A 503 0.29 27.91 8.99
C GLU A 503 -1.00 28.03 8.16
N ALA A 504 -1.65 26.93 7.87
CA ALA A 504 -2.80 26.83 6.96
C ALA A 504 -4.15 27.08 7.61
N ASN A 505 -4.22 27.46 8.88
CA ASN A 505 -5.50 27.70 9.59
C ASN A 505 -6.51 26.56 9.47
N ALA A 506 -6.07 25.29 9.57
CA ALA A 506 -6.95 24.12 9.49
C ALA A 506 -8.12 24.18 10.47
N VAL A 507 -7.93 24.82 11.61
CA VAL A 507 -8.98 25.06 12.62
C VAL A 507 -10.14 25.88 12.07
N GLU A 508 -9.85 26.93 11.30
CA GLU A 508 -10.89 27.81 10.72
C GLU A 508 -11.79 27.04 9.73
N ALA A 509 -11.21 26.16 8.92
CA ALA A 509 -12.00 25.32 8.00
C ALA A 509 -12.92 24.38 8.77
N ILE A 510 -12.43 23.72 9.82
CA ILE A 510 -13.22 22.82 10.67
C ILE A 510 -14.36 23.59 11.34
N GLN A 511 -14.07 24.77 11.88
CA GLN A 511 -15.10 25.63 12.50
C GLN A 511 -16.18 26.05 11.50
N THR A 512 -15.78 26.45 10.29
CA THR A 512 -16.72 26.86 9.23
C THR A 512 -17.69 25.74 8.87
N VAL A 513 -17.20 24.51 8.72
CA VAL A 513 -18.08 23.35 8.43
C VAL A 513 -19.09 23.14 9.55
N MET A 514 -18.64 23.14 10.79
CA MET A 514 -19.51 22.92 11.95
C MET A 514 -20.56 24.04 12.10
N GLU A 515 -20.14 25.29 11.93
CA GLU A 515 -21.02 26.45 12.01
C GLU A 515 -22.04 26.46 10.87
N TYR A 516 -21.62 26.16 9.65
CA TYR A 516 -22.52 26.06 8.49
C TYR A 516 -23.57 24.98 8.73
N CYS A 517 -23.17 23.76 9.01
CA CYS A 517 -24.10 22.65 9.17
C CYS A 517 -25.03 22.86 10.39
N SER A 518 -24.50 23.33 11.51
CA SER A 518 -25.30 23.57 12.71
C SER A 518 -26.34 24.70 12.50
N SER A 519 -25.99 25.75 11.75
CA SER A 519 -26.90 26.88 11.48
C SER A 519 -27.98 26.51 10.46
N HIS A 520 -27.68 25.64 9.49
CA HIS A 520 -28.65 25.28 8.43
C HIS A 520 -29.47 24.04 8.75
N TYR A 521 -28.90 23.07 9.46
CA TYR A 521 -29.50 21.76 9.69
C TYR A 521 -29.71 21.44 11.17
N GLY A 522 -29.24 22.30 12.07
CA GLY A 522 -29.29 22.07 13.51
C GLY A 522 -28.11 21.19 14.00
N ILE A 523 -28.22 20.78 15.26
CA ILE A 523 -27.23 19.87 15.87
C ILE A 523 -27.40 18.49 15.24
N PRO A 524 -26.28 17.73 14.96
CA PRO A 524 -26.37 16.37 14.45
C PRO A 524 -27.31 15.52 15.32
N SER A 525 -28.04 14.59 14.70
CA SER A 525 -29.04 13.75 15.42
C SER A 525 -28.43 12.88 16.53
N PHE A 526 -27.14 12.72 16.51
CA PHE A 526 -26.33 12.09 17.56
C PHE A 526 -25.91 13.09 18.64
N SER A 527 -26.77 14.01 18.98
CA SER A 527 -26.52 15.08 19.97
C SER A 527 -26.17 14.60 21.39
N SER A 528 -26.10 13.29 21.61
CA SER A 528 -25.37 12.71 22.75
C SER A 528 -23.85 12.70 22.53
N LEU A 529 -23.35 13.15 21.38
CA LEU A 529 -21.93 13.31 21.09
C LEU A 529 -21.44 14.61 21.72
N ASP A 530 -20.85 14.48 22.89
CA ASP A 530 -20.11 15.58 23.52
C ASP A 530 -18.85 15.94 22.71
N SER A 531 -18.37 15.04 21.85
CA SER A 531 -17.16 15.24 21.03
C SER A 531 -17.21 14.51 19.69
N LEU A 532 -16.61 15.11 18.67
CA LEU A 532 -16.34 14.55 17.36
C LEU A 532 -14.82 14.37 17.18
N LYS A 533 -14.37 13.24 16.65
CA LYS A 533 -12.98 13.03 16.27
C LYS A 533 -12.79 13.30 14.79
N LEU A 534 -11.79 14.09 14.44
CA LEU A 534 -11.28 14.22 13.08
C LEU A 534 -9.86 13.68 13.04
N ILE A 535 -9.60 12.65 12.24
CA ILE A 535 -8.36 11.88 12.26
C ILE A 535 -7.73 11.93 10.88
N GLN A 536 -6.49 12.40 10.80
CA GLN A 536 -5.66 12.23 9.62
C GLN A 536 -5.16 10.79 9.58
N GLY A 537 -5.30 10.13 8.44
CA GLY A 537 -4.87 8.75 8.27
C GLY A 537 -4.42 8.45 6.85
N ARG A 538 -4.41 7.17 6.51
CA ARG A 538 -4.02 6.67 5.19
C ARG A 538 -5.22 5.99 4.54
N VAL A 539 -5.99 6.74 3.78
CA VAL A 539 -7.22 6.30 3.10
C VAL A 539 -7.17 6.69 1.62
N ALA A 540 -6.10 6.46 0.97
CA ALA A 540 -5.82 6.72 -0.44
C ALA A 540 -6.90 7.52 -1.21
N GLY A 541 -6.73 8.84 -1.26
CA GLY A 541 -7.58 9.74 -2.04
C GLY A 541 -8.99 9.94 -1.50
N GLY A 542 -9.28 9.49 -0.29
CA GLY A 542 -10.62 9.53 0.26
C GLY A 542 -10.69 9.87 1.74
N GLY A 543 -11.83 9.55 2.29
CA GLY A 543 -12.13 9.61 3.70
C GLY A 543 -13.10 8.51 4.08
N TYR A 544 -13.44 8.46 5.34
CA TYR A 544 -14.42 7.54 5.89
C TYR A 544 -14.99 8.11 7.17
N ALA A 545 -16.30 8.06 7.33
CA ALA A 545 -16.97 8.53 8.53
C ALA A 545 -17.75 7.44 9.24
N VAL A 546 -17.71 7.47 10.56
CA VAL A 546 -18.61 6.73 11.45
C VAL A 546 -19.23 7.70 12.45
N SER A 547 -20.22 7.25 13.20
CA SER A 547 -20.82 8.09 14.26
C SER A 547 -19.73 8.55 15.25
N GLY A 548 -19.52 9.87 15.33
CA GLY A 548 -18.57 10.52 16.21
C GLY A 548 -17.12 10.54 15.75
N ALA A 549 -16.81 10.06 14.54
CA ALA A 549 -15.47 10.17 13.98
C ALA A 549 -15.44 10.28 12.46
N SER A 550 -14.51 11.05 11.94
CA SER A 550 -14.21 11.18 10.51
C SER A 550 -12.73 10.98 10.28
N LEU A 551 -12.37 10.11 9.34
CA LEU A 551 -11.01 9.86 8.90
C LEU A 551 -10.78 10.55 7.56
N VAL A 552 -9.64 11.22 7.40
CA VAL A 552 -9.30 11.98 6.19
C VAL A 552 -7.88 11.66 5.77
N ASP A 553 -7.64 11.52 4.47
CA ASP A 553 -6.32 11.18 3.95
C ASP A 553 -5.29 12.30 4.17
N GLU A 554 -4.04 11.88 4.30
CA GLU A 554 -2.88 12.77 4.43
C GLU A 554 -2.76 13.78 3.27
N GLN A 555 -3.15 13.40 2.05
CA GLN A 555 -3.00 14.26 0.88
C GLN A 555 -3.81 15.56 1.00
N ASP A 556 -4.90 15.57 1.74
CA ASP A 556 -5.71 16.78 1.95
C ASP A 556 -4.98 17.82 2.80
N PHE A 557 -4.00 17.39 3.57
CA PHE A 557 -3.21 18.23 4.45
C PHE A 557 -1.80 18.51 3.93
N THR A 558 -1.55 18.33 2.63
CA THR A 558 -0.24 18.65 2.03
C THR A 558 -0.03 20.16 1.90
N THR A 559 1.22 20.58 1.87
CA THR A 559 1.58 21.99 1.63
C THR A 559 0.98 22.52 0.32
N GLN A 560 0.94 21.68 -0.73
CA GLN A 560 0.34 22.07 -2.01
C GLN A 560 -1.15 22.34 -1.89
N ASN A 561 -1.88 21.47 -1.19
CA ASN A 561 -3.32 21.62 -1.03
C ASN A 561 -3.65 22.79 -0.10
N LEU A 562 -2.91 22.93 1.00
CA LEU A 562 -3.11 23.99 1.99
C LEU A 562 -2.69 25.38 1.50
N HIS A 563 -1.73 25.47 0.57
CA HIS A 563 -1.29 26.73 -0.06
C HIS A 563 -1.88 26.95 -1.45
N ASN A 564 -2.93 26.22 -1.82
CA ASN A 564 -3.62 26.44 -3.06
C ASN A 564 -4.30 27.82 -3.06
N SER A 565 -3.87 28.72 -3.93
CA SER A 565 -4.39 30.08 -4.00
C SER A 565 -5.85 30.15 -4.43
N GLU A 566 -6.34 29.17 -5.16
CA GLU A 566 -7.73 29.06 -5.59
C GLU A 566 -8.64 28.68 -4.42
N LYS A 567 -8.13 27.88 -3.49
CA LYS A 567 -8.82 27.42 -2.28
C LYS A 567 -8.57 28.29 -1.05
N GLY A 568 -7.84 29.39 -1.21
CA GLY A 568 -7.51 30.27 -0.07
C GLY A 568 -6.64 29.61 1.01
N GLY A 569 -5.98 28.48 0.71
CA GLY A 569 -5.14 27.74 1.66
C GLY A 569 -5.91 26.95 2.72
N ILE A 570 -7.19 26.62 2.48
CA ILE A 570 -8.03 25.86 3.43
C ILE A 570 -7.98 24.36 3.08
N PRO A 571 -7.94 23.44 4.08
CA PRO A 571 -7.96 22.00 3.84
C PRO A 571 -9.14 21.53 3.00
N GLY A 572 -8.92 20.47 2.27
CA GLY A 572 -9.67 20.06 1.11
C GLY A 572 -11.12 19.59 1.32
N GLU A 573 -11.72 19.26 0.22
CA GLU A 573 -13.14 18.93 0.07
C GLU A 573 -13.52 17.63 0.76
N VAL A 574 -12.58 16.65 0.82
CA VAL A 574 -12.82 15.35 1.47
C VAL A 574 -13.02 15.55 2.97
N MET A 575 -12.24 16.40 3.63
CA MET A 575 -12.44 16.70 5.05
C MET A 575 -13.83 17.26 5.31
N ILE A 576 -14.28 18.19 4.46
CA ILE A 576 -15.63 18.78 4.59
C ILE A 576 -16.69 17.68 4.40
N HIS A 577 -16.55 16.86 3.37
CA HIS A 577 -17.45 15.76 3.07
C HIS A 577 -17.58 14.78 4.24
N GLU A 578 -16.46 14.29 4.78
CA GLU A 578 -16.47 13.33 5.88
C GLU A 578 -17.04 13.91 7.19
N MET A 579 -16.84 15.19 7.42
CA MET A 579 -17.49 15.87 8.57
C MET A 579 -19.00 16.02 8.37
N VAL A 580 -19.46 16.30 7.14
CA VAL A 580 -20.87 16.47 6.81
C VAL A 580 -21.65 15.16 6.94
N HIS A 581 -21.02 14.01 6.81
CA HIS A 581 -21.64 12.71 7.09
C HIS A 581 -22.24 12.59 8.49
N GLN A 582 -21.77 13.38 9.46
CA GLN A 582 -22.40 13.42 10.79
C GLN A 582 -23.87 13.89 10.75
N TRP A 583 -24.29 14.58 9.70
CA TRP A 583 -25.69 14.96 9.44
C TRP A 583 -26.37 14.01 8.45
N TRP A 584 -25.69 13.58 7.39
CA TRP A 584 -26.24 12.76 6.32
C TRP A 584 -25.60 11.38 6.27
N GLY A 585 -26.42 10.33 6.19
CA GLY A 585 -25.96 8.93 6.22
C GLY A 585 -25.79 8.39 7.63
N LEU A 586 -25.16 9.14 8.53
CA LEU A 586 -25.02 8.78 9.95
C LEU A 586 -26.11 9.44 10.80
N GLY A 587 -26.52 10.66 10.45
CA GLY A 587 -27.61 11.39 11.09
C GLY A 587 -28.99 11.11 10.52
N THR A 588 -29.09 10.43 9.39
CA THR A 588 -30.32 10.08 8.71
C THR A 588 -30.39 8.59 8.43
N MET A 589 -31.58 8.03 8.54
CA MET A 589 -31.79 6.63 8.16
C MET A 589 -31.85 6.49 6.64
N PHE A 590 -31.18 5.50 6.08
CA PHE A 590 -31.31 5.07 4.71
C PHE A 590 -31.33 3.54 4.62
N ASP A 591 -32.04 3.02 3.65
CA ASP A 591 -32.20 1.58 3.47
C ASP A 591 -31.09 1.05 2.54
N VAL A 592 -30.06 0.45 3.12
CA VAL A 592 -28.93 -0.13 2.38
C VAL A 592 -29.32 -1.27 1.42
N SER A 593 -30.51 -1.85 1.61
CA SER A 593 -31.01 -2.91 0.71
C SER A 593 -31.54 -2.37 -0.63
N GLN A 594 -31.80 -1.08 -0.72
CA GLN A 594 -32.32 -0.43 -1.93
C GLN A 594 -31.17 0.18 -2.74
N PRO A 595 -31.00 -0.18 -4.02
CA PRO A 595 -29.90 0.31 -4.85
C PRO A 595 -29.79 1.83 -4.94
N ASP A 596 -30.93 2.52 -4.84
CA ASP A 596 -31.04 3.97 -5.01
C ASP A 596 -31.02 4.75 -3.68
N SER A 597 -30.87 4.09 -2.53
CA SER A 597 -30.96 4.74 -1.22
C SER A 597 -29.73 5.59 -0.87
N ALA A 598 -28.60 5.34 -1.52
CA ALA A 598 -27.34 6.06 -1.29
C ALA A 598 -27.44 7.59 -1.49
N TRP A 599 -28.45 8.10 -2.23
CA TRP A 599 -28.64 9.54 -2.41
C TRP A 599 -28.89 10.27 -1.10
N SER A 600 -29.51 9.64 -0.10
CA SER A 600 -29.81 10.27 1.20
C SER A 600 -28.59 10.32 2.13
N ALA A 601 -27.59 9.50 1.87
CA ALA A 601 -26.28 9.55 2.54
C ALA A 601 -25.31 10.36 1.69
N GLU A 602 -24.78 9.77 0.63
CA GLU A 602 -23.73 10.36 -0.21
C GLU A 602 -24.22 11.58 -1.00
N GLY A 603 -25.41 11.49 -1.61
CA GLY A 603 -25.95 12.59 -2.43
C GLY A 603 -26.19 13.87 -1.64
N LEU A 604 -26.75 13.77 -0.45
CA LEU A 604 -26.97 14.93 0.43
C LEU A 604 -25.65 15.45 1.00
N THR A 605 -24.72 14.56 1.32
CA THR A 605 -23.37 14.94 1.78
C THR A 605 -22.61 15.68 0.69
N VAL A 606 -22.57 15.16 -0.53
CA VAL A 606 -21.95 15.84 -1.68
C VAL A 606 -22.61 17.19 -1.98
N TYR A 607 -23.94 17.26 -1.95
CA TYR A 607 -24.65 18.53 -2.16
C TYR A 607 -24.35 19.56 -1.07
N THR A 608 -24.30 19.12 0.18
CA THR A 608 -23.95 20.01 1.30
C THR A 608 -22.50 20.47 1.21
N THR A 609 -21.58 19.56 0.88
CA THR A 609 -20.18 19.88 0.60
C THR A 609 -20.07 20.95 -0.50
N TYR A 610 -20.78 20.78 -1.62
CA TYR A 610 -20.85 21.78 -2.68
C TYR A 610 -21.30 23.15 -2.15
N ARG A 611 -22.30 23.20 -1.28
CA ARG A 611 -22.81 24.46 -0.71
C ARG A 611 -21.76 25.15 0.17
N ILE A 612 -21.06 24.40 1.00
CA ILE A 612 -19.96 24.91 1.84
C ILE A 612 -18.79 25.38 0.98
N ILE A 613 -18.40 24.59 -0.01
CA ILE A 613 -17.34 24.94 -0.96
C ILE A 613 -17.66 26.21 -1.75
N LYS A 614 -18.94 26.39 -2.13
CA LYS A 614 -19.39 27.62 -2.79
C LYS A 614 -19.22 28.85 -1.89
N GLU A 615 -19.46 28.73 -0.60
CA GLU A 615 -19.23 29.83 0.35
C GLU A 615 -17.74 30.09 0.59
N LEU A 616 -16.92 29.03 0.73
CA LEU A 616 -15.49 29.15 1.03
C LEU A 616 -14.66 29.61 -0.18
N TYR A 617 -14.94 29.05 -1.36
CA TYR A 617 -14.08 29.23 -2.55
C TYR A 617 -14.75 30.00 -3.69
N GLY A 618 -16.02 30.33 -3.54
CA GLY A 618 -16.79 31.12 -4.48
C GLY A 618 -17.51 30.29 -5.55
N GLU A 619 -18.42 30.99 -6.25
CA GLU A 619 -19.34 30.37 -7.21
C GLU A 619 -18.65 29.80 -8.44
N ALA A 620 -17.57 30.44 -8.93
CA ALA A 620 -16.84 29.98 -10.11
C ALA A 620 -16.14 28.64 -9.85
N TYR A 621 -15.47 28.51 -8.72
CA TYR A 621 -14.83 27.27 -8.27
C TYR A 621 -15.86 26.15 -8.10
N ALA A 622 -16.93 26.41 -7.37
CA ALA A 622 -17.98 25.42 -7.12
C ALA A 622 -18.69 24.99 -8.41
N LYS A 623 -18.86 25.89 -9.39
CA LYS A 623 -19.40 25.55 -10.69
C LYS A 623 -18.49 24.59 -11.44
N GLU A 624 -17.21 24.90 -11.57
CA GLU A 624 -16.22 24.09 -12.31
C GLU A 624 -16.03 22.69 -11.71
N HIS A 625 -15.92 22.62 -10.37
CA HIS A 625 -15.61 21.35 -9.67
C HIS A 625 -16.82 20.48 -9.34
N TYR A 626 -18.04 21.02 -9.41
CA TYR A 626 -19.27 20.29 -9.11
C TYR A 626 -20.28 20.34 -10.26
N ILE A 627 -20.79 21.53 -10.59
CA ILE A 627 -21.91 21.65 -11.54
C ILE A 627 -21.52 21.17 -12.93
N ASP A 628 -20.37 21.60 -13.42
CA ASP A 628 -19.91 21.22 -14.77
C ASP A 628 -19.55 19.72 -14.85
N GLN A 629 -19.04 19.13 -13.75
CA GLN A 629 -18.80 17.69 -13.67
C GLN A 629 -20.10 16.89 -13.63
N TRP A 630 -21.08 17.31 -12.81
CA TRP A 630 -22.39 16.66 -12.77
C TRP A 630 -23.09 16.74 -14.13
N GLN A 631 -23.05 17.89 -14.78
CA GLN A 631 -23.60 18.07 -16.13
C GLN A 631 -22.92 17.11 -17.13
N THR A 632 -21.61 17.02 -17.09
CA THR A 632 -20.84 16.11 -17.97
C THR A 632 -21.22 14.66 -17.73
N ALA A 633 -21.32 14.23 -16.47
CA ALA A 633 -21.71 12.86 -16.14
C ALA A 633 -23.14 12.52 -16.63
N VAL A 634 -24.06 13.47 -16.49
CA VAL A 634 -25.44 13.33 -17.00
C VAL A 634 -25.44 13.27 -18.53
N ASP A 635 -24.73 14.17 -19.18
CA ASP A 635 -24.64 14.19 -20.65
C ASP A 635 -24.01 12.91 -21.21
N ASP A 636 -22.97 12.39 -20.58
CA ASP A 636 -22.32 11.11 -20.94
C ASP A 636 -23.27 9.92 -20.76
N TYR A 637 -23.98 9.86 -19.64
CA TYR A 637 -24.98 8.82 -19.39
C TYR A 637 -26.06 8.80 -20.50
N TYR A 638 -26.67 9.95 -20.78
CA TYR A 638 -27.69 10.04 -21.82
C TYR A 638 -27.13 9.73 -23.22
N ASN A 639 -25.91 10.16 -23.52
CA ASN A 639 -25.28 9.83 -24.80
C ASN A 639 -25.04 8.32 -24.97
N VAL A 640 -24.67 7.62 -23.89
CA VAL A 640 -24.50 6.15 -23.93
C VAL A 640 -25.83 5.45 -24.05
N VAL A 641 -26.84 5.84 -23.26
CA VAL A 641 -28.18 5.24 -23.28
C VAL A 641 -28.87 5.46 -24.62
N VAL A 642 -28.82 6.68 -25.17
CA VAL A 642 -29.43 7.00 -26.50
C VAL A 642 -28.73 6.23 -27.61
N LYS A 643 -27.38 6.13 -27.60
CA LYS A 643 -26.66 5.31 -28.59
C LYS A 643 -27.01 3.84 -28.49
N HIS A 644 -27.15 3.31 -27.30
CA HIS A 644 -27.53 1.91 -27.10
C HIS A 644 -28.96 1.66 -27.60
N PHE A 645 -29.88 2.55 -27.28
CA PHE A 645 -31.28 2.48 -27.72
C PHE A 645 -31.41 2.56 -29.25
N CYS A 646 -30.72 3.51 -29.89
CA CYS A 646 -30.73 3.63 -31.35
C CYS A 646 -30.05 2.45 -32.07
N ASN A 647 -29.04 1.81 -31.47
CA ASN A 647 -28.39 0.63 -32.03
C ASN A 647 -29.20 -0.67 -31.82
N THR A 648 -30.12 -0.71 -30.85
CA THR A 648 -30.89 -1.91 -30.52
C THR A 648 -32.27 -1.91 -31.18
N TYR A 649 -32.82 -0.74 -31.50
CA TYR A 649 -34.18 -0.56 -32.04
C TYR A 649 -34.26 0.25 -33.35
N GLY A 650 -33.14 0.61 -33.95
CA GLY A 650 -33.01 1.16 -35.30
C GLY A 650 -32.45 0.14 -36.25
#